data_c8138742236056eae47a2a7e6587a566
#
_entry.id   c8138742236056eae47a2a7e6587a566
#
_cell.length_a   1.000
_cell.length_b   1.000
_cell.length_c   1.000
_cell.angle_alpha   90.00
_cell.angle_beta   90.00
_cell.angle_gamma   90.00
#
_symmetry.space_group_name_H-M   'P 1'
#
loop_
_entity.id
_entity.type
_entity.pdbx_description
1 polymer ?
#
loop_
_entity_poly.entity_id
_entity_poly.type
_entity_poly.pdbx_seq_one_letter_code
_entity_poly.pdbx_strand_id
1 'polypeptide(L)'
;MTIPTVFWLVPIASVTSLCMAWHFFRQMMKEEEGNERMIEIASHVRKGAMAYLKQQYKVVGAVFVVLAVLFAFMAYYLKIQNPWVPVAFLTGGFFSALAGFFGMKTATYASARTANAARKGLDKGLKVAFRSGAVMGLVVVGLGLLDIALWFFILNAVYADSPLALITITTTMLTFGMGASTQALFARVGGGIYTKAADVGADLVGKVEADIPEDDPRNPATIADNVGDNVGDVAGMGADLYESYCGSILSTAALGATAFALSPDLQLRAVIAPMLIAAVGIFLSLIGIFLVRTKEGASMKDLLRALGMGTNVSAALIAVASFAILYLLGMSNWLGLSFSVLTGLVAGVIIGQATEYYTSQSYRPTQRIAEASQTGAATVLIKGLGTGMISTCIPVLVIAVAIMLSYLFANGFNLDMRADAIATGLYGIGIAAVGMLSTLGITLATDAYGPIADNAGGNAEMSGLGEEVRHRTDALDALGNTTAATGKGFAIGSAALTALALLASYIEEIKMAMVRAMEKGQTFIDMAGQAFDPHTATMPDFMAYFQVNLMNPRVLIGVFIGAMAAFLFCGLTMGAVARAAQAMVEEVRRQFNEIKGILSHEAEPDYGRCVEISTRSAQAEMIVPGLLAIAIPIVVGMLLGVAGILGLLAGSLATGFTLAVFMANAGGAWDNAKKMVEEGHFGGKGSPCHKATVVGDTVGDPFKDTSGPSLNILIKLMSMVSIVMAGLTIAFL
;
A
#
# COMPACT_ATOMS: atom_id res chain seq x y z
N MET A 1 -13.71 28.47 14.48
CA MET A 1 -13.46 27.44 15.53
C MET A 1 -12.02 27.56 15.98
N THR A 2 -11.76 27.64 17.30
CA THR A 2 -10.39 27.75 17.82
C THR A 2 -9.70 26.37 17.80
N ILE A 3 -8.55 26.31 17.12
CA ILE A 3 -7.76 25.09 17.04
C ILE A 3 -7.05 24.86 18.37
N PRO A 4 -7.19 23.69 19.02
CA PRO A 4 -6.52 23.40 20.29
C PRO A 4 -5.00 23.45 20.14
N THR A 5 -4.30 23.93 21.17
CA THR A 5 -2.82 24.02 21.15
C THR A 5 -2.16 22.66 20.90
N VAL A 6 -2.76 21.57 21.37
CA VAL A 6 -2.24 20.21 21.15
C VAL A 6 -2.18 19.80 19.67
N PHE A 7 -3.03 20.38 18.80
CA PHE A 7 -3.02 20.12 17.36
C PHE A 7 -1.69 20.50 16.69
N TRP A 8 -0.95 21.49 17.24
CA TRP A 8 0.34 21.89 16.68
C TRP A 8 1.37 20.76 16.70
N LEU A 9 1.15 19.71 17.49
CA LEU A 9 1.98 18.50 17.46
C LEU A 9 1.96 17.83 16.07
N VAL A 10 0.84 17.93 15.33
CA VAL A 10 0.66 17.31 14.01
C VAL A 10 1.62 17.92 12.97
N PRO A 11 1.61 19.23 12.69
CA PRO A 11 2.58 19.81 11.76
C PRO A 11 4.04 19.73 12.27
N ILE A 12 4.27 19.78 13.59
CA ILE A 12 5.62 19.61 14.16
C ILE A 12 6.15 18.21 13.89
N ALA A 13 5.33 17.18 14.08
CA ALA A 13 5.71 15.79 13.78
C ALA A 13 6.01 15.60 12.29
N SER A 14 5.16 16.16 11.41
CA SER A 14 5.37 16.15 9.97
C SER A 14 6.72 16.77 9.57
N VAL A 15 6.99 18.00 10.01
CA VAL A 15 8.24 18.69 9.70
C VAL A 15 9.44 17.94 10.27
N THR A 16 9.34 17.41 11.50
CA THR A 16 10.39 16.59 12.12
C THR A 16 10.68 15.34 11.30
N SER A 17 9.63 14.67 10.83
CA SER A 17 9.78 13.49 9.96
C SER A 17 10.55 13.81 8.68
N LEU A 18 10.16 14.89 7.99
CA LEU A 18 10.83 15.33 6.76
C LEU A 18 12.27 15.79 6.98
N CYS A 19 12.54 16.49 8.09
CA CYS A 19 13.91 16.87 8.47
C CYS A 19 14.78 15.64 8.76
N MET A 20 14.23 14.62 9.44
CA MET A 20 14.96 13.38 9.73
C MET A 20 15.17 12.55 8.46
N ALA A 21 14.19 12.50 7.56
CA ALA A 21 14.35 11.90 6.24
C ALA A 21 15.50 12.56 5.45
N TRP A 22 15.53 13.88 5.44
CA TRP A 22 16.63 14.63 4.82
C TRP A 22 17.98 14.35 5.50
N HIS A 23 18.00 14.24 6.82
CA HIS A 23 19.22 13.89 7.56
C HIS A 23 19.75 12.51 7.17
N PHE A 24 18.90 11.48 7.13
CA PHE A 24 19.29 10.14 6.72
C PHE A 24 19.71 10.09 5.23
N PHE A 25 19.00 10.79 4.35
CA PHE A 25 19.39 10.92 2.97
C PHE A 25 20.79 11.53 2.81
N ARG A 26 21.08 12.62 3.55
CA ARG A 26 22.43 13.20 3.56
C ARG A 26 23.49 12.28 4.13
N GLN A 27 23.17 11.49 5.14
CA GLN A 27 24.10 10.49 5.66
C GLN A 27 24.43 9.43 4.60
N MET A 28 23.41 8.89 3.94
CA MET A 28 23.59 7.93 2.85
C MET A 28 24.42 8.50 1.71
N MET A 29 24.19 9.76 1.32
CA MET A 29 24.95 10.43 0.25
C MET A 29 26.42 10.70 0.59
N LYS A 30 26.84 10.60 1.85
CA LYS A 30 28.25 10.67 2.26
C LYS A 30 29.01 9.35 2.07
N GLU A 31 28.30 8.23 1.95
CA GLU A 31 28.92 6.95 1.62
C GLU A 31 29.33 6.93 0.15
N GLU A 32 30.47 6.30 -0.13
CA GLU A 32 30.99 6.18 -1.51
C GLU A 32 30.20 5.15 -2.31
N GLU A 33 29.97 5.43 -3.59
CA GLU A 33 29.30 4.50 -4.51
C GLU A 33 30.17 3.28 -4.89
N GLY A 34 31.47 3.34 -4.69
CA GLY A 34 32.41 2.29 -4.99
C GLY A 34 33.27 2.57 -6.21
N ASN A 35 33.62 1.53 -6.99
CA ASN A 35 34.45 1.65 -8.17
C ASN A 35 33.69 2.21 -9.38
N GLU A 36 34.42 2.49 -10.48
CA GLU A 36 33.83 3.07 -11.70
C GLU A 36 32.70 2.22 -12.28
N ARG A 37 32.84 0.88 -12.28
CA ARG A 37 31.80 -0.03 -12.80
C ARG A 37 30.55 0.00 -11.95
N MET A 38 30.65 0.05 -10.62
CA MET A 38 29.50 0.21 -9.71
C MET A 38 28.75 1.50 -9.98
N ILE A 39 29.48 2.60 -10.19
CA ILE A 39 28.91 3.93 -10.49
C ILE A 39 28.19 3.92 -11.86
N GLU A 40 28.78 3.27 -12.84
CA GLU A 40 28.20 3.13 -14.19
C GLU A 40 26.87 2.38 -14.15
N ILE A 41 26.83 1.20 -13.52
CA ILE A 41 25.62 0.38 -13.35
C ILE A 41 24.54 1.18 -12.61
N ALA A 42 24.88 1.78 -11.48
CA ALA A 42 23.96 2.63 -10.72
C ALA A 42 23.45 3.83 -11.55
N SER A 43 24.27 4.37 -12.46
CA SER A 43 23.85 5.44 -13.38
C SER A 43 22.82 4.94 -14.39
N HIS A 44 22.97 3.73 -14.94
CA HIS A 44 21.98 3.12 -15.83
C HIS A 44 20.65 2.92 -15.12
N VAL A 45 20.65 2.35 -13.93
CA VAL A 45 19.44 2.17 -13.10
C VAL A 45 18.76 3.50 -12.80
N ARG A 46 19.51 4.53 -12.37
CA ARG A 46 18.97 5.88 -12.11
C ARG A 46 18.32 6.51 -13.34
N LYS A 47 18.99 6.41 -14.50
CA LYS A 47 18.46 6.94 -15.77
C LYS A 47 17.18 6.22 -16.18
N GLY A 48 17.17 4.89 -16.09
CA GLY A 48 16.00 4.07 -16.39
C GLY A 48 14.80 4.39 -15.49
N ALA A 49 15.00 4.41 -14.17
CA ALA A 49 13.97 4.72 -13.21
C ALA A 49 13.39 6.14 -13.39
N MET A 50 14.23 7.12 -13.66
CA MET A 50 13.79 8.49 -13.93
C MET A 50 13.03 8.61 -15.26
N ALA A 51 13.48 7.90 -16.31
CA ALA A 51 12.78 7.87 -17.59
C ALA A 51 11.38 7.26 -17.45
N TYR A 52 11.27 6.15 -16.72
CA TYR A 52 9.97 5.52 -16.40
C TYR A 52 9.05 6.49 -15.68
N LEU A 53 9.47 7.06 -14.53
CA LEU A 53 8.62 7.98 -13.76
C LEU A 53 8.18 9.20 -14.56
N LYS A 54 9.08 9.78 -15.34
CA LYS A 54 8.74 10.91 -16.22
C LYS A 54 7.63 10.54 -17.20
N GLN A 55 7.67 9.35 -17.77
CA GLN A 55 6.65 8.87 -18.69
C GLN A 55 5.35 8.54 -17.96
N GLN A 56 5.44 7.86 -16.82
CA GLN A 56 4.28 7.54 -15.98
C GLN A 56 3.53 8.81 -15.56
N TYR A 57 4.24 9.81 -15.06
CA TYR A 57 3.61 11.07 -14.62
C TYR A 57 2.96 11.85 -15.76
N LYS A 58 3.44 11.70 -17.01
CA LYS A 58 2.72 12.26 -18.17
C LYS A 58 1.39 11.57 -18.41
N VAL A 59 1.36 10.25 -18.41
CA VAL A 59 0.12 9.48 -18.64
C VAL A 59 -0.86 9.69 -17.51
N VAL A 60 -0.42 9.53 -16.26
CA VAL A 60 -1.26 9.73 -15.09
C VAL A 60 -1.72 11.18 -14.97
N GLY A 61 -0.84 12.14 -15.26
CA GLY A 61 -1.18 13.57 -15.31
C GLY A 61 -2.30 13.90 -16.29
N ALA A 62 -2.33 13.24 -17.45
CA ALA A 62 -3.45 13.39 -18.40
C ALA A 62 -4.77 12.88 -17.79
N VAL A 63 -4.76 11.73 -17.11
CA VAL A 63 -5.94 11.20 -16.40
C VAL A 63 -6.38 12.17 -15.30
N PHE A 64 -5.43 12.72 -14.53
CA PHE A 64 -5.72 13.70 -13.48
C PHE A 64 -6.37 14.98 -14.02
N VAL A 65 -5.90 15.48 -15.15
CA VAL A 65 -6.50 16.67 -15.78
C VAL A 65 -7.93 16.39 -16.21
N VAL A 66 -8.19 15.24 -16.84
CA VAL A 66 -9.56 14.85 -17.26
C VAL A 66 -10.48 14.74 -16.05
N LEU A 67 -10.07 14.04 -15.00
CA LEU A 67 -10.87 13.88 -13.78
C LEU A 67 -11.08 15.21 -13.05
N ALA A 68 -10.03 16.06 -12.95
CA ALA A 68 -10.14 17.37 -12.31
C ALA A 68 -11.14 18.28 -13.05
N VAL A 69 -11.16 18.27 -14.39
CA VAL A 69 -12.13 18.99 -15.20
C VAL A 69 -13.55 18.46 -14.97
N LEU A 70 -13.71 17.14 -14.89
CA LEU A 70 -15.00 16.51 -14.57
C LEU A 70 -15.49 16.95 -13.18
N PHE A 71 -14.62 16.89 -12.16
CA PHE A 71 -14.98 17.33 -10.80
C PHE A 71 -15.26 18.84 -10.73
N ALA A 72 -14.51 19.66 -11.46
CA ALA A 72 -14.80 21.08 -11.55
C ALA A 72 -16.17 21.36 -12.17
N PHE A 73 -16.53 20.61 -13.23
CA PHE A 73 -17.86 20.68 -13.83
C PHE A 73 -18.97 20.28 -12.83
N MET A 74 -18.77 19.17 -12.09
CA MET A 74 -19.73 18.72 -11.07
C MET A 74 -19.83 19.70 -9.88
N ALA A 75 -18.70 20.30 -9.46
CA ALA A 75 -18.66 21.21 -8.32
C ALA A 75 -19.21 22.60 -8.65
N TYR A 76 -18.79 23.19 -9.77
CA TYR A 76 -19.08 24.62 -10.07
C TYR A 76 -20.31 24.79 -10.98
N TYR A 77 -20.53 23.88 -11.94
CA TYR A 77 -21.67 23.99 -12.87
C TYR A 77 -22.89 23.24 -12.34
N LEU A 78 -22.77 21.94 -12.07
CA LEU A 78 -23.87 21.14 -11.52
C LEU A 78 -24.13 21.41 -10.03
N LYS A 79 -23.12 21.88 -9.29
CA LYS A 79 -23.18 22.18 -7.86
C LYS A 79 -23.62 20.97 -7.00
N ILE A 80 -23.27 19.77 -7.41
CA ILE A 80 -23.59 18.51 -6.70
C ILE A 80 -22.48 18.06 -5.78
N GLN A 81 -21.32 18.73 -5.81
CA GLN A 81 -20.15 18.45 -4.98
C GLN A 81 -19.66 19.71 -4.26
N ASN A 82 -18.81 19.50 -3.23
CA ASN A 82 -18.11 20.60 -2.57
C ASN A 82 -17.14 21.28 -3.56
N PRO A 83 -17.06 22.64 -3.57
CA PRO A 83 -16.18 23.38 -4.47
C PRO A 83 -14.68 23.06 -4.35
N TRP A 84 -14.24 22.52 -3.21
CA TRP A 84 -12.84 22.16 -2.96
C TRP A 84 -12.42 20.82 -3.54
N VAL A 85 -13.37 19.96 -3.97
CA VAL A 85 -13.10 18.59 -4.48
C VAL A 85 -12.05 18.56 -5.59
N PRO A 86 -12.11 19.41 -6.64
CA PRO A 86 -11.12 19.37 -7.72
C PRO A 86 -9.69 19.66 -7.21
N VAL A 87 -9.55 20.62 -6.30
CA VAL A 87 -8.25 21.00 -5.73
C VAL A 87 -7.73 19.92 -4.79
N ALA A 88 -8.59 19.40 -3.92
CA ALA A 88 -8.24 18.32 -3.01
C ALA A 88 -7.78 17.06 -3.77
N PHE A 89 -8.48 16.67 -4.83
CA PHE A 89 -8.09 15.58 -5.72
C PHE A 89 -6.67 15.77 -6.29
N LEU A 90 -6.37 16.97 -6.80
CA LEU A 90 -5.05 17.27 -7.38
C LEU A 90 -3.94 17.25 -6.33
N THR A 91 -4.17 17.80 -5.13
CA THR A 91 -3.15 17.80 -4.06
C THR A 91 -2.86 16.40 -3.54
N GLY A 92 -3.88 15.57 -3.32
CA GLY A 92 -3.70 14.18 -2.89
C GLY A 92 -2.86 13.38 -3.88
N GLY A 93 -3.14 13.52 -5.18
CA GLY A 93 -2.32 12.89 -6.22
C GLY A 93 -0.88 13.42 -6.26
N PHE A 94 -0.71 14.73 -6.11
CA PHE A 94 0.61 15.34 -6.09
C PHE A 94 1.48 14.87 -4.92
N PHE A 95 0.96 14.87 -3.70
CA PHE A 95 1.72 14.42 -2.53
C PHE A 95 2.02 12.91 -2.58
N SER A 96 1.09 12.09 -3.07
CA SER A 96 1.31 10.66 -3.30
C SER A 96 2.41 10.41 -4.33
N ALA A 97 2.38 11.12 -5.47
CA ALA A 97 3.44 11.07 -6.48
C ALA A 97 4.79 11.51 -5.93
N LEU A 98 4.81 12.57 -5.12
CA LEU A 98 6.02 13.10 -4.50
C LEU A 98 6.63 12.10 -3.50
N ALA A 99 5.81 11.38 -2.73
CA ALA A 99 6.25 10.33 -1.82
C ALA A 99 6.95 9.20 -2.60
N GLY A 100 6.34 8.69 -3.67
CA GLY A 100 6.93 7.70 -4.56
C GLY A 100 8.24 8.17 -5.21
N PHE A 101 8.28 9.42 -5.69
CA PHE A 101 9.48 10.02 -6.29
C PHE A 101 10.67 10.06 -5.33
N PHE A 102 10.48 10.54 -4.10
CA PHE A 102 11.56 10.61 -3.11
C PHE A 102 12.02 9.22 -2.67
N GLY A 103 11.10 8.26 -2.54
CA GLY A 103 11.42 6.87 -2.26
C GLY A 103 12.33 6.27 -3.34
N MET A 104 11.89 6.29 -4.60
CA MET A 104 12.65 5.79 -5.75
C MET A 104 14.01 6.48 -5.88
N LYS A 105 14.04 7.82 -5.76
CA LYS A 105 15.29 8.57 -5.82
C LYS A 105 16.27 8.12 -4.74
N THR A 106 15.79 7.91 -3.51
CA THR A 106 16.64 7.43 -2.41
C THR A 106 17.16 6.04 -2.69
N ALA A 107 16.30 5.11 -3.10
CA ALA A 107 16.66 3.72 -3.35
C ALA A 107 17.72 3.59 -4.46
N THR A 108 17.54 4.30 -5.59
CA THR A 108 18.49 4.29 -6.71
C THR A 108 19.87 4.90 -6.38
N TYR A 109 19.95 5.74 -5.36
CA TYR A 109 21.23 6.25 -4.86
C TYR A 109 21.81 5.37 -3.74
N ALA A 110 21.00 4.56 -3.08
CA ALA A 110 21.39 3.75 -1.94
C ALA A 110 22.01 2.40 -2.35
N SER A 111 21.55 1.76 -3.43
CA SER A 111 21.92 0.39 -3.77
C SER A 111 23.42 0.19 -3.98
N ALA A 112 24.09 0.98 -4.83
CA ALA A 112 25.54 0.89 -5.02
C ALA A 112 26.30 1.22 -3.72
N ARG A 113 25.83 2.20 -2.94
CA ARG A 113 26.41 2.55 -1.64
C ARG A 113 26.30 1.43 -0.62
N THR A 114 25.17 0.70 -0.65
CA THR A 114 24.94 -0.49 0.17
C THR A 114 25.90 -1.61 -0.23
N ALA A 115 26.06 -1.89 -1.53
CA ALA A 115 27.01 -2.88 -2.04
C ALA A 115 28.46 -2.53 -1.64
N ASN A 116 28.85 -1.27 -1.78
CA ASN A 116 30.19 -0.83 -1.37
C ASN A 116 30.39 -0.87 0.17
N ALA A 117 29.33 -0.57 0.94
CA ALA A 117 29.38 -0.72 2.40
C ALA A 117 29.49 -2.19 2.83
N ALA A 118 28.84 -3.11 2.11
CA ALA A 118 28.91 -4.55 2.34
C ALA A 118 30.33 -5.13 2.13
N ARG A 119 31.17 -4.49 1.30
CA ARG A 119 32.61 -4.81 1.19
C ARG A 119 33.32 -4.65 2.54
N LYS A 120 32.90 -3.69 3.36
CA LYS A 120 33.51 -3.38 4.65
C LYS A 120 32.87 -4.17 5.82
N GLY A 121 31.75 -4.86 5.56
CA GLY A 121 31.05 -5.70 6.54
C GLY A 121 29.54 -5.69 6.38
N LEU A 122 28.90 -6.78 6.84
CA LEU A 122 27.45 -6.98 6.78
C LEU A 122 26.69 -5.89 7.56
N ASP A 123 27.15 -5.53 8.76
CA ASP A 123 26.53 -4.47 9.58
C ASP A 123 26.49 -3.11 8.88
N LYS A 124 27.59 -2.77 8.17
CA LYS A 124 27.67 -1.50 7.43
C LYS A 124 26.70 -1.49 6.26
N GLY A 125 26.61 -2.60 5.51
CA GLY A 125 25.64 -2.76 4.43
C GLY A 125 24.21 -2.62 4.93
N LEU A 126 23.85 -3.37 5.99
CA LEU A 126 22.53 -3.26 6.62
C LEU A 126 22.19 -1.83 7.06
N LYS A 127 23.12 -1.15 7.69
CA LYS A 127 22.92 0.21 8.19
C LYS A 127 22.64 1.21 7.07
N VAL A 128 23.35 1.12 5.95
CA VAL A 128 23.13 1.99 4.79
C VAL A 128 21.77 1.69 4.16
N ALA A 129 21.46 0.42 3.88
CA ALA A 129 20.20 0.01 3.28
C ALA A 129 18.99 0.36 4.15
N PHE A 130 19.01 0.02 5.44
CA PHE A 130 17.90 0.27 6.36
C PHE A 130 17.66 1.77 6.60
N ARG A 131 18.71 2.58 6.77
CA ARG A 131 18.55 4.03 6.90
C ARG A 131 18.01 4.67 5.61
N SER A 132 18.38 4.13 4.46
CA SER A 132 17.82 4.57 3.18
C SER A 132 16.34 4.19 3.04
N GLY A 133 15.96 2.99 3.47
CA GLY A 133 14.55 2.60 3.62
C GLY A 133 13.78 3.51 4.59
N ALA A 134 14.42 3.92 5.69
CA ALA A 134 13.82 4.84 6.67
C ALA A 134 13.55 6.24 6.07
N VAL A 135 14.32 6.70 5.08
CA VAL A 135 14.00 7.93 4.34
C VAL A 135 12.61 7.81 3.73
N MET A 136 12.32 6.69 3.07
CA MET A 136 11.02 6.48 2.45
C MET A 136 9.89 6.47 3.48
N GLY A 137 10.02 5.70 4.56
CA GLY A 137 9.02 5.65 5.61
C GLY A 137 8.70 7.01 6.19
N LEU A 138 9.73 7.79 6.50
CA LEU A 138 9.59 9.14 7.05
C LEU A 138 9.04 10.17 6.06
N VAL A 139 9.36 10.04 4.76
CA VAL A 139 8.78 10.90 3.72
C VAL A 139 7.29 10.64 3.59
N VAL A 140 6.88 9.37 3.54
CA VAL A 140 5.46 8.99 3.39
C VAL A 140 4.62 9.52 4.55
N VAL A 141 5.00 9.22 5.80
CA VAL A 141 4.22 9.69 6.96
C VAL A 141 4.33 11.19 7.17
N GLY A 142 5.48 11.79 6.85
CA GLY A 142 5.69 13.23 6.94
C GLY A 142 4.84 14.01 5.93
N LEU A 143 4.85 13.62 4.66
CA LEU A 143 4.04 14.26 3.61
C LEU A 143 2.54 14.03 3.85
N GLY A 144 2.14 12.82 4.27
CA GLY A 144 0.74 12.51 4.56
C GLY A 144 0.18 13.39 5.69
N LEU A 145 0.92 13.50 6.77
CA LEU A 145 0.48 14.33 7.90
C LEU A 145 0.56 15.82 7.59
N LEU A 146 1.48 16.25 6.72
CA LEU A 146 1.56 17.63 6.24
C LEU A 146 0.33 18.01 5.41
N ASP A 147 -0.06 17.16 4.47
CA ASP A 147 -1.23 17.37 3.61
C ASP A 147 -2.51 17.46 4.44
N ILE A 148 -2.70 16.53 5.38
CA ILE A 148 -3.81 16.53 6.34
C ILE A 148 -3.85 17.82 7.16
N ALA A 149 -2.71 18.25 7.72
CA ALA A 149 -2.64 19.47 8.52
C ALA A 149 -2.95 20.72 7.71
N LEU A 150 -2.41 20.83 6.51
CA LEU A 150 -2.66 21.96 5.60
C LEU A 150 -4.14 22.07 5.24
N TRP A 151 -4.77 20.96 4.84
CA TRP A 151 -6.20 20.93 4.53
C TRP A 151 -7.07 21.27 5.74
N PHE A 152 -6.74 20.74 6.92
CA PHE A 152 -7.47 21.07 8.14
C PHE A 152 -7.40 22.57 8.47
N PHE A 153 -6.21 23.18 8.36
CA PHE A 153 -6.06 24.62 8.58
C PHE A 153 -6.84 25.46 7.57
N ILE A 154 -6.73 25.12 6.27
CA ILE A 154 -7.40 25.87 5.18
C ILE A 154 -8.92 25.79 5.35
N LEU A 155 -9.45 24.58 5.51
CA LEU A 155 -10.90 24.37 5.60
C LEU A 155 -11.47 24.90 6.91
N ASN A 156 -10.72 24.84 8.02
CA ASN A 156 -11.14 25.49 9.27
C ASN A 156 -11.24 27.01 9.11
N ALA A 157 -10.34 27.63 8.36
CA ALA A 157 -10.43 29.06 8.09
C ALA A 157 -11.67 29.44 7.24
N VAL A 158 -12.11 28.53 6.35
CA VAL A 158 -13.25 28.76 5.45
C VAL A 158 -14.59 28.44 6.10
N TYR A 159 -14.67 27.33 6.86
CA TYR A 159 -15.93 26.77 7.35
C TYR A 159 -16.13 26.89 8.88
N ALA A 160 -15.27 27.65 9.60
CA ALA A 160 -15.31 27.72 11.06
C ALA A 160 -16.67 28.15 11.65
N ASP A 161 -17.42 28.96 10.92
CA ASP A 161 -18.72 29.52 11.35
C ASP A 161 -19.93 28.73 10.83
N SER A 162 -19.71 27.62 10.10
CA SER A 162 -20.78 26.78 9.58
C SER A 162 -21.40 25.92 10.69
N PRO A 163 -22.72 25.69 10.72
CA PRO A 163 -23.38 24.81 11.69
C PRO A 163 -22.86 23.35 11.66
N LEU A 164 -22.39 22.89 10.48
CA LEU A 164 -21.84 21.55 10.26
C LEU A 164 -20.33 21.60 9.96
N ALA A 165 -19.60 22.57 10.53
CA ALA A 165 -18.21 22.86 10.19
C ALA A 165 -17.32 21.61 10.14
N LEU A 166 -17.25 20.82 11.22
CA LEU A 166 -16.36 19.67 11.30
C LEU A 166 -16.75 18.52 10.34
N ILE A 167 -18.05 18.30 10.13
CA ILE A 167 -18.52 17.30 9.16
C ILE A 167 -18.14 17.75 7.75
N THR A 168 -18.39 19.02 7.39
CA THR A 168 -18.03 19.58 6.08
C THR A 168 -16.51 19.55 5.86
N ILE A 169 -15.71 19.89 6.87
CA ILE A 169 -14.24 19.87 6.79
C ILE A 169 -13.75 18.45 6.55
N THR A 170 -14.18 17.48 7.36
CA THR A 170 -13.68 16.10 7.28
C THR A 170 -14.13 15.38 6.02
N THR A 171 -15.38 15.56 5.57
CA THR A 171 -15.85 14.98 4.31
C THR A 171 -15.17 15.61 3.10
N THR A 172 -14.89 16.92 3.14
CA THR A 172 -14.10 17.58 2.09
C THR A 172 -12.67 17.06 2.07
N MET A 173 -12.05 16.88 3.23
CA MET A 173 -10.70 16.30 3.33
C MET A 173 -10.63 14.88 2.78
N LEU A 174 -11.66 14.05 2.96
CA LEU A 174 -11.71 12.70 2.37
C LEU A 174 -11.51 12.71 0.86
N THR A 175 -11.91 13.78 0.16
CA THR A 175 -11.83 13.81 -1.31
C THR A 175 -10.40 13.89 -1.84
N PHE A 176 -9.42 14.38 -1.06
CA PHE A 176 -8.03 14.28 -1.48
C PHE A 176 -7.54 12.82 -1.49
N GLY A 177 -8.11 11.97 -0.65
CA GLY A 177 -7.84 10.53 -0.66
C GLY A 177 -8.09 9.89 -2.03
N MET A 178 -9.09 10.34 -2.79
CA MET A 178 -9.29 9.83 -4.16
C MET A 178 -8.11 10.14 -5.07
N GLY A 179 -7.53 11.33 -4.98
CA GLY A 179 -6.32 11.69 -5.74
C GLY A 179 -5.14 10.80 -5.36
N ALA A 180 -4.92 10.61 -4.07
CA ALA A 180 -3.90 9.72 -3.55
C ALA A 180 -4.10 8.27 -4.01
N SER A 181 -5.34 7.74 -3.91
CA SER A 181 -5.68 6.37 -4.35
C SER A 181 -5.52 6.18 -5.86
N THR A 182 -5.93 7.17 -6.66
CA THR A 182 -5.75 7.11 -8.12
C THR A 182 -4.28 7.07 -8.50
N GLN A 183 -3.46 7.94 -7.91
CA GLN A 183 -2.01 7.94 -8.13
C GLN A 183 -1.37 6.63 -7.68
N ALA A 184 -1.74 6.12 -6.51
CA ALA A 184 -1.25 4.89 -5.95
C ALA A 184 -1.56 3.68 -6.85
N LEU A 185 -2.79 3.59 -7.37
CA LEU A 185 -3.18 2.50 -8.26
C LEU A 185 -2.35 2.48 -9.54
N PHE A 186 -2.23 3.63 -10.22
CA PHE A 186 -1.43 3.70 -11.44
C PHE A 186 0.06 3.45 -11.18
N ALA A 187 0.60 3.94 -10.06
CA ALA A 187 1.99 3.68 -9.67
C ALA A 187 2.23 2.20 -9.37
N ARG A 188 1.32 1.56 -8.62
CA ARG A 188 1.48 0.15 -8.22
C ARG A 188 1.25 -0.81 -9.39
N VAL A 189 0.20 -0.61 -10.18
CA VAL A 189 -0.08 -1.45 -11.36
C VAL A 189 0.99 -1.25 -12.44
N GLY A 190 1.29 -0.01 -12.79
CA GLY A 190 2.30 0.29 -13.82
C GLY A 190 3.70 -0.18 -13.40
N GLY A 191 4.10 0.11 -12.16
CA GLY A 191 5.38 -0.33 -11.59
C GLY A 191 5.48 -1.86 -11.52
N GLY A 192 4.43 -2.54 -11.04
CA GLY A 192 4.40 -4.00 -10.96
C GLY A 192 4.43 -4.69 -12.33
N ILE A 193 3.72 -4.15 -13.34
CA ILE A 193 3.81 -4.68 -14.72
C ILE A 193 5.23 -4.49 -15.27
N TYR A 194 5.84 -3.32 -15.02
CA TYR A 194 7.21 -3.04 -15.46
C TYR A 194 8.20 -4.03 -14.85
N THR A 195 8.21 -4.14 -13.52
CA THR A 195 9.12 -4.98 -12.74
C THR A 195 9.00 -6.44 -13.20
N LYS A 196 7.80 -6.96 -13.21
CA LYS A 196 7.60 -8.39 -13.50
C LYS A 196 7.73 -8.74 -14.98
N ALA A 197 7.60 -7.80 -15.88
CA ALA A 197 7.98 -8.01 -17.27
C ALA A 197 9.50 -8.16 -17.44
N ALA A 198 10.27 -7.35 -16.73
CA ALA A 198 11.74 -7.41 -16.76
C ALA A 198 12.27 -8.68 -16.09
N ASP A 199 11.78 -8.97 -14.87
CA ASP A 199 12.15 -10.11 -14.06
C ASP A 199 11.84 -11.45 -14.78
N VAL A 200 10.60 -11.65 -15.25
CA VAL A 200 10.23 -12.85 -16.04
C VAL A 200 11.10 -12.97 -17.30
N GLY A 201 11.40 -11.86 -17.98
CA GLY A 201 12.29 -11.86 -19.16
C GLY A 201 13.72 -12.25 -18.80
N ALA A 202 14.23 -11.74 -17.68
CA ALA A 202 15.56 -12.08 -17.17
C ALA A 202 15.64 -13.55 -16.75
N ASP A 203 14.66 -14.03 -16.01
CA ASP A 203 14.64 -15.38 -15.44
C ASP A 203 14.43 -16.47 -16.48
N LEU A 204 13.39 -16.37 -17.33
CA LEU A 204 13.09 -17.42 -18.28
C LEU A 204 14.21 -17.58 -19.33
N VAL A 205 14.72 -16.49 -19.88
CA VAL A 205 15.74 -16.57 -20.92
C VAL A 205 17.13 -16.70 -20.31
N GLY A 206 17.44 -15.96 -19.25
CA GLY A 206 18.76 -16.00 -18.62
C GLY A 206 18.99 -17.30 -17.83
N LYS A 207 18.17 -17.57 -16.82
CA LYS A 207 18.39 -18.71 -15.90
C LYS A 207 17.97 -20.05 -16.50
N VAL A 208 16.86 -20.10 -17.26
CA VAL A 208 16.30 -21.39 -17.73
C VAL A 208 16.82 -21.78 -19.12
N GLU A 209 16.89 -20.82 -20.07
CA GLU A 209 17.32 -21.12 -21.46
C GLU A 209 18.83 -20.99 -21.64
N ALA A 210 19.44 -19.90 -21.18
CA ALA A 210 20.86 -19.62 -21.39
C ALA A 210 21.76 -20.16 -20.27
N ASP A 211 21.19 -20.62 -19.14
CA ASP A 211 21.89 -21.19 -17.97
C ASP A 211 22.95 -20.24 -17.39
N ILE A 212 22.68 -18.92 -17.42
CA ILE A 212 23.53 -17.88 -16.83
C ILE A 212 23.02 -17.51 -15.42
N PRO A 213 23.93 -17.10 -14.50
CA PRO A 213 23.56 -16.71 -13.15
C PRO A 213 22.57 -15.55 -13.11
N GLU A 214 21.92 -15.39 -11.95
CA GLU A 214 21.12 -14.21 -11.61
C GLU A 214 22.01 -12.97 -11.59
N ASP A 215 21.48 -11.83 -12.04
CA ASP A 215 22.19 -10.55 -12.15
C ASP A 215 23.44 -10.56 -13.06
N ASP A 216 23.60 -11.55 -13.90
CA ASP A 216 24.76 -11.63 -14.81
C ASP A 216 24.73 -10.45 -15.79
N PRO A 217 25.86 -9.72 -15.97
CA PRO A 217 25.94 -8.58 -16.89
C PRO A 217 25.67 -8.94 -18.35
N ARG A 218 25.74 -10.22 -18.74
CA ARG A 218 25.38 -10.69 -20.09
C ARG A 218 23.87 -10.66 -20.34
N ASN A 219 23.05 -10.65 -19.30
CA ASN A 219 21.60 -10.64 -19.46
C ASN A 219 21.12 -9.22 -19.80
N PRO A 220 20.52 -8.98 -20.98
CA PRO A 220 20.04 -7.65 -21.37
C PRO A 220 18.95 -7.08 -20.44
N ALA A 221 18.19 -7.93 -19.75
CA ALA A 221 17.09 -7.51 -18.91
C ALA A 221 17.51 -7.11 -17.48
N THR A 222 18.73 -7.43 -17.01
CA THR A 222 19.16 -7.19 -15.63
C THR A 222 19.03 -5.72 -15.19
N ILE A 223 19.41 -4.76 -16.04
CA ILE A 223 19.23 -3.34 -15.69
C ILE A 223 17.73 -2.95 -15.64
N ALA A 224 16.91 -3.52 -16.54
CA ALA A 224 15.47 -3.26 -16.52
C ALA A 224 14.82 -3.84 -15.26
N ASP A 225 15.27 -4.99 -14.81
CA ASP A 225 14.85 -5.63 -13.58
C ASP A 225 15.18 -4.77 -12.35
N ASN A 226 16.45 -4.40 -12.18
CA ASN A 226 16.88 -3.46 -11.13
C ASN A 226 16.13 -2.11 -11.16
N VAL A 227 15.77 -1.59 -12.34
CA VAL A 227 14.89 -0.40 -12.45
C VAL A 227 13.50 -0.73 -11.93
N GLY A 228 13.00 -1.92 -12.24
CA GLY A 228 11.70 -2.41 -11.84
C GLY A 228 11.47 -2.34 -10.34
N ASP A 229 12.38 -2.90 -9.54
CA ASP A 229 12.31 -2.88 -8.08
C ASP A 229 12.17 -1.46 -7.52
N ASN A 230 12.92 -0.52 -8.10
CA ASN A 230 12.85 0.87 -7.67
C ASN A 230 11.53 1.56 -8.02
N VAL A 231 10.93 1.24 -9.16
CA VAL A 231 9.68 1.90 -9.60
C VAL A 231 8.42 1.15 -9.17
N GLY A 232 8.48 -0.18 -9.08
CA GLY A 232 7.37 -1.04 -8.65
C GLY A 232 7.30 -1.16 -7.13
N ASP A 233 8.36 -1.67 -6.53
CA ASP A 233 8.35 -2.04 -5.11
C ASP A 233 8.72 -0.86 -4.19
N VAL A 234 9.45 0.15 -4.65
CA VAL A 234 9.69 1.35 -3.84
C VAL A 234 8.69 2.45 -4.16
N ALA A 235 8.64 2.97 -5.39
CA ALA A 235 7.77 4.11 -5.70
C ALA A 235 6.28 3.75 -5.64
N GLY A 236 5.89 2.58 -6.17
CA GLY A 236 4.51 2.09 -6.14
C GLY A 236 4.01 1.83 -4.72
N MET A 237 4.83 1.19 -3.88
CA MET A 237 4.50 0.93 -2.48
C MET A 237 4.42 2.22 -1.65
N GLY A 238 5.31 3.19 -1.90
CA GLY A 238 5.25 4.47 -1.21
C GLY A 238 3.97 5.25 -1.48
N ALA A 239 3.49 5.24 -2.70
CA ALA A 239 2.21 5.84 -3.07
C ALA A 239 1.03 5.10 -2.42
N ASP A 240 1.05 3.74 -2.38
CA ASP A 240 0.02 2.91 -1.74
C ASP A 240 -0.07 3.17 -0.23
N LEU A 241 1.07 3.16 0.46
CA LEU A 241 1.09 3.36 1.91
C LEU A 241 0.83 4.82 2.31
N TYR A 242 1.19 5.79 1.47
CA TYR A 242 0.75 7.17 1.62
C TYR A 242 -0.79 7.25 1.62
N GLU A 243 -1.42 6.63 0.64
CA GLU A 243 -2.88 6.58 0.52
C GLU A 243 -3.54 5.88 1.71
N SER A 244 -3.00 4.73 2.14
CA SER A 244 -3.51 3.99 3.29
C SER A 244 -3.43 4.79 4.58
N TYR A 245 -2.31 5.48 4.80
CA TYR A 245 -2.09 6.33 5.97
C TYR A 245 -3.05 7.50 6.02
N CYS A 246 -3.15 8.26 4.94
CA CYS A 246 -4.07 9.38 4.86
C CYS A 246 -5.53 8.92 4.94
N GLY A 247 -5.89 7.87 4.20
CA GLY A 247 -7.25 7.33 4.16
C GLY A 247 -7.76 6.87 5.52
N SER A 248 -6.91 6.21 6.32
CA SER A 248 -7.29 5.78 7.67
C SER A 248 -7.51 6.96 8.63
N ILE A 249 -6.64 7.97 8.59
CA ILE A 249 -6.76 9.16 9.44
C ILE A 249 -8.01 9.95 9.07
N LEU A 250 -8.24 10.17 7.77
CA LEU A 250 -9.36 10.98 7.28
C LEU A 250 -10.71 10.31 7.49
N SER A 251 -10.83 9.02 7.18
CA SER A 251 -12.08 8.29 7.42
C SER A 251 -12.42 8.22 8.90
N THR A 252 -11.42 8.02 9.76
CA THR A 252 -11.61 8.03 11.21
C THR A 252 -12.01 9.43 11.70
N ALA A 253 -11.40 10.50 11.20
CA ALA A 253 -11.77 11.87 11.54
C ALA A 253 -13.22 12.19 11.11
N ALA A 254 -13.64 11.75 9.91
CA ALA A 254 -15.01 11.93 9.44
C ALA A 254 -16.03 11.17 10.31
N LEU A 255 -15.73 9.93 10.68
CA LEU A 255 -16.56 9.16 11.60
C LEU A 255 -16.61 9.79 13.00
N GLY A 256 -15.48 10.35 13.48
CA GLY A 256 -15.43 11.10 14.74
C GLY A 256 -16.30 12.36 14.73
N ALA A 257 -16.30 13.09 13.61
CA ALA A 257 -17.14 14.27 13.42
C ALA A 257 -18.64 13.93 13.54
N THR A 258 -19.04 12.74 13.10
CA THR A 258 -20.44 12.30 13.15
C THR A 258 -20.81 11.63 14.45
N ALA A 259 -19.94 10.72 14.95
CA ALA A 259 -20.22 9.97 16.19
C ALA A 259 -20.40 10.88 17.42
N PHE A 260 -19.75 12.04 17.41
CA PHE A 260 -19.79 13.01 18.51
C PHE A 260 -20.46 14.34 18.15
N ALA A 261 -21.31 14.35 17.12
CA ALA A 261 -21.97 15.57 16.62
C ALA A 261 -22.81 16.31 17.67
N LEU A 262 -23.37 15.60 18.66
CA LEU A 262 -24.16 16.19 19.73
C LEU A 262 -23.34 16.90 20.81
N SER A 263 -22.02 16.74 20.81
CA SER A 263 -21.11 17.31 21.82
C SER A 263 -19.94 18.02 21.12
N PRO A 264 -20.06 19.33 20.84
CA PRO A 264 -19.06 20.07 20.02
C PRO A 264 -17.62 19.96 20.51
N ASP A 265 -17.38 19.94 21.82
CA ASP A 265 -16.05 19.76 22.39
C ASP A 265 -15.47 18.37 22.14
N LEU A 266 -16.29 17.32 22.30
CA LEU A 266 -15.89 15.95 22.02
C LEU A 266 -15.74 15.70 20.53
N GLN A 267 -16.57 16.32 19.70
CA GLN A 267 -16.51 16.22 18.25
C GLN A 267 -15.15 16.68 17.70
N LEU A 268 -14.68 17.86 18.12
CA LEU A 268 -13.35 18.37 17.71
C LEU A 268 -12.23 17.43 18.20
N ARG A 269 -12.30 16.96 19.45
CA ARG A 269 -11.32 16.04 20.01
C ARG A 269 -11.29 14.70 19.26
N ALA A 270 -12.45 14.18 18.89
CA ALA A 270 -12.56 12.94 18.11
C ALA A 270 -12.00 13.10 16.69
N VAL A 271 -12.16 14.27 16.06
CA VAL A 271 -11.58 14.58 14.74
C VAL A 271 -10.06 14.65 14.80
N ILE A 272 -9.48 15.25 15.83
CA ILE A 272 -8.02 15.41 15.92
C ILE A 272 -7.31 14.19 16.54
N ALA A 273 -8.01 13.31 17.25
CA ALA A 273 -7.41 12.14 17.90
C ALA A 273 -6.62 11.25 16.94
N PRO A 274 -7.14 10.83 15.77
CA PRO A 274 -6.38 10.02 14.82
C PRO A 274 -5.13 10.73 14.30
N MET A 275 -5.18 12.04 14.11
CA MET A 275 -4.04 12.85 13.68
C MET A 275 -2.95 12.91 14.74
N LEU A 276 -3.33 13.01 16.02
CA LEU A 276 -2.38 13.02 17.15
C LEU A 276 -1.74 11.65 17.38
N ILE A 277 -2.51 10.57 17.28
CA ILE A 277 -1.97 9.19 17.37
C ILE A 277 -0.93 8.99 16.27
N ALA A 278 -1.25 9.40 15.04
CA ALA A 278 -0.33 9.35 13.90
C ALA A 278 0.93 10.21 14.12
N ALA A 279 0.77 11.43 14.64
CA ALA A 279 1.88 12.33 14.94
C ALA A 279 2.85 11.76 15.99
N VAL A 280 2.32 11.22 17.08
CA VAL A 280 3.13 10.55 18.10
C VAL A 280 3.77 9.28 17.55
N GLY A 281 3.07 8.54 16.70
CA GLY A 281 3.60 7.39 15.98
C GLY A 281 4.87 7.69 15.20
N ILE A 282 4.99 8.89 14.60
CA ILE A 282 6.21 9.34 13.91
C ILE A 282 7.39 9.41 14.88
N PHE A 283 7.24 10.08 16.02
CA PHE A 283 8.33 10.19 17.01
C PHE A 283 8.77 8.84 17.55
N LEU A 284 7.81 7.95 17.82
CA LEU A 284 8.10 6.62 18.36
C LEU A 284 8.67 5.67 17.29
N SER A 285 8.29 5.83 16.02
CA SER A 285 8.94 5.15 14.89
C SER A 285 10.40 5.60 14.74
N LEU A 286 10.71 6.88 14.94
CA LEU A 286 12.09 7.37 14.94
C LEU A 286 12.93 6.69 16.04
N ILE A 287 12.39 6.52 17.24
CA ILE A 287 13.07 5.77 18.31
C ILE A 287 13.37 4.34 17.86
N GLY A 288 12.38 3.66 17.27
CA GLY A 288 12.57 2.30 16.74
C GLY A 288 13.64 2.22 15.66
N ILE A 289 13.68 3.18 14.73
CA ILE A 289 14.69 3.24 13.66
C ILE A 289 16.11 3.33 14.25
N PHE A 290 16.32 4.11 15.31
CA PHE A 290 17.62 4.20 15.98
C PHE A 290 18.02 2.96 16.78
N LEU A 291 17.03 2.12 17.17
CA LEU A 291 17.29 0.86 17.90
C LEU A 291 17.75 -0.27 16.98
N VAL A 292 17.50 -0.20 15.68
CA VAL A 292 17.94 -1.24 14.73
C VAL A 292 19.46 -1.21 14.62
N ARG A 293 20.09 -2.24 15.17
CA ARG A 293 21.56 -2.45 15.16
C ARG A 293 21.86 -3.93 15.10
N THR A 294 22.92 -4.30 14.39
CA THR A 294 23.42 -5.67 14.33
C THR A 294 24.92 -5.72 14.62
N LYS A 295 25.48 -6.93 14.62
CA LYS A 295 26.92 -7.18 14.83
C LYS A 295 27.51 -7.85 13.60
N GLU A 296 28.79 -7.71 13.38
CA GLU A 296 29.54 -8.45 12.38
C GLU A 296 29.34 -9.97 12.60
N GLY A 297 29.10 -10.73 11.52
CA GLY A 297 28.87 -12.18 11.62
C GLY A 297 27.50 -12.58 12.17
N ALA A 298 26.53 -11.66 12.23
CA ALA A 298 25.16 -11.97 12.66
C ALA A 298 24.51 -13.01 11.75
N SER A 299 23.79 -13.97 12.36
CA SER A 299 22.95 -14.91 11.62
C SER A 299 21.70 -14.24 11.06
N MET A 300 21.05 -14.86 10.08
CA MET A 300 19.75 -14.40 9.55
C MET A 300 18.73 -14.16 10.67
N LYS A 301 18.68 -15.06 11.65
CA LYS A 301 17.81 -14.94 12.82
C LYS A 301 18.11 -13.71 13.67
N ASP A 302 19.39 -13.34 13.80
CA ASP A 302 19.79 -12.14 14.56
C ASP A 302 19.47 -10.87 13.79
N LEU A 303 19.57 -10.88 12.45
CA LEU A 303 19.18 -9.78 11.59
C LEU A 303 17.66 -9.54 11.65
N LEU A 304 16.85 -10.59 11.52
CA LEU A 304 15.39 -10.51 11.67
C LEU A 304 14.97 -10.01 13.05
N ARG A 305 15.66 -10.47 14.13
CA ARG A 305 15.41 -9.96 15.48
C ARG A 305 15.76 -8.49 15.63
N ALA A 306 16.84 -8.01 15.01
CA ALA A 306 17.24 -6.61 15.07
C ALA A 306 16.19 -5.69 14.42
N LEU A 307 15.68 -6.05 13.24
CA LEU A 307 14.61 -5.31 12.58
C LEU A 307 13.28 -5.41 13.35
N GLY A 308 12.90 -6.63 13.76
CA GLY A 308 11.69 -6.86 14.54
C GLY A 308 11.69 -6.16 15.91
N MET A 309 12.86 -5.98 16.55
CA MET A 309 12.97 -5.24 17.80
C MET A 309 12.60 -3.77 17.60
N GLY A 310 13.04 -3.14 16.53
CA GLY A 310 12.70 -1.75 16.25
C GLY A 310 11.18 -1.56 16.05
N THR A 311 10.54 -2.42 15.25
CA THR A 311 9.10 -2.35 15.01
C THR A 311 8.27 -2.68 16.25
N ASN A 312 8.63 -3.73 16.99
CA ASN A 312 7.89 -4.16 18.18
C ASN A 312 8.01 -3.14 19.33
N VAL A 313 9.20 -2.56 19.55
CA VAL A 313 9.38 -1.49 20.55
C VAL A 313 8.58 -0.26 20.17
N SER A 314 8.60 0.16 18.90
CA SER A 314 7.75 1.26 18.43
C SER A 314 6.27 0.97 18.68
N ALA A 315 5.79 -0.21 18.33
CA ALA A 315 4.39 -0.60 18.55
C ALA A 315 4.01 -0.59 20.06
N ALA A 316 4.87 -1.12 20.91
CA ALA A 316 4.65 -1.10 22.36
C ALA A 316 4.61 0.33 22.93
N LEU A 317 5.53 1.19 22.50
CA LEU A 317 5.55 2.59 22.91
C LEU A 317 4.31 3.35 22.42
N ILE A 318 3.86 3.11 21.19
CA ILE A 318 2.64 3.70 20.64
C ILE A 318 1.41 3.21 21.42
N ALA A 319 1.35 1.93 21.76
CA ALA A 319 0.27 1.40 22.59
C ALA A 319 0.19 2.17 23.92
N VAL A 320 1.30 2.35 24.63
CA VAL A 320 1.33 3.12 25.89
C VAL A 320 0.97 4.59 25.67
N ALA A 321 1.55 5.22 24.64
CA ALA A 321 1.30 6.62 24.34
C ALA A 321 -0.16 6.90 23.97
N SER A 322 -0.85 5.96 23.32
CA SER A 322 -2.26 6.13 22.95
C SER A 322 -3.18 6.26 24.18
N PHE A 323 -2.88 5.54 25.26
CA PHE A 323 -3.61 5.72 26.53
C PHE A 323 -3.43 7.12 27.09
N ALA A 324 -2.20 7.64 27.05
CA ALA A 324 -1.91 9.00 27.52
C ALA A 324 -2.58 10.06 26.63
N ILE A 325 -2.51 9.92 25.31
CA ILE A 325 -3.09 10.88 24.35
C ILE A 325 -4.60 10.96 24.52
N LEU A 326 -5.30 9.85 24.53
CA LEU A 326 -6.76 9.80 24.58
C LEU A 326 -7.28 10.24 25.97
N TYR A 327 -6.54 9.96 27.05
CA TYR A 327 -6.82 10.48 28.39
C TYR A 327 -6.65 12.00 28.45
N LEU A 328 -5.53 12.54 27.96
CA LEU A 328 -5.26 13.98 27.97
C LEU A 328 -6.20 14.78 27.06
N LEU A 329 -6.65 14.15 25.95
CA LEU A 329 -7.72 14.73 25.12
C LEU A 329 -9.07 14.79 25.83
N GLY A 330 -9.24 14.08 26.93
CA GLY A 330 -10.51 14.02 27.68
C GLY A 330 -11.62 13.35 26.89
N MET A 331 -11.30 12.31 26.12
CA MET A 331 -12.33 11.49 25.47
C MET A 331 -13.15 10.74 26.51
N SER A 332 -14.47 10.72 26.36
CA SER A 332 -15.39 10.11 27.35
C SER A 332 -15.11 8.62 27.58
N ASN A 333 -14.75 7.89 26.54
CA ASN A 333 -14.36 6.48 26.59
C ASN A 333 -12.90 6.28 26.16
N TRP A 334 -11.97 7.09 26.75
CA TRP A 334 -10.55 7.03 26.41
C TRP A 334 -9.94 5.64 26.58
N LEU A 335 -10.39 4.89 27.61
CA LEU A 335 -9.89 3.54 27.88
C LEU A 335 -10.28 2.56 26.75
N GLY A 336 -11.55 2.54 26.36
CA GLY A 336 -12.02 1.68 25.28
C GLY A 336 -11.39 2.02 23.92
N LEU A 337 -11.26 3.32 23.62
CA LEU A 337 -10.58 3.76 22.39
C LEU A 337 -9.09 3.40 22.41
N SER A 338 -8.42 3.43 23.56
CA SER A 338 -7.03 2.98 23.68
C SER A 338 -6.89 1.48 23.45
N PHE A 339 -7.84 0.69 23.92
CA PHE A 339 -7.90 -0.74 23.58
C PHE A 339 -8.20 -0.98 22.10
N SER A 340 -8.93 -0.10 21.42
CA SER A 340 -9.11 -0.17 19.97
C SER A 340 -7.78 0.07 19.24
N VAL A 341 -6.97 1.06 19.65
CA VAL A 341 -5.60 1.25 19.12
C VAL A 341 -4.77 0.00 19.32
N LEU A 342 -4.75 -0.53 20.53
CA LEU A 342 -4.01 -1.76 20.88
C LEU A 342 -4.46 -2.94 20.01
N THR A 343 -5.76 -3.08 19.76
CA THR A 343 -6.31 -4.14 18.90
C THR A 343 -5.75 -4.03 17.48
N GLY A 344 -5.69 -2.83 16.91
CA GLY A 344 -5.09 -2.60 15.59
C GLY A 344 -3.60 -2.96 15.55
N LEU A 345 -2.83 -2.53 16.55
CA LEU A 345 -1.40 -2.86 16.67
C LEU A 345 -1.17 -4.37 16.78
N VAL A 346 -1.91 -5.05 17.65
CA VAL A 346 -1.81 -6.51 17.84
C VAL A 346 -2.23 -7.26 16.57
N ALA A 347 -3.30 -6.83 15.91
CA ALA A 347 -3.73 -7.40 14.63
C ALA A 347 -2.61 -7.31 13.57
N GLY A 348 -1.95 -6.16 13.46
CA GLY A 348 -0.81 -5.98 12.55
C GLY A 348 0.34 -6.94 12.83
N VAL A 349 0.70 -7.10 14.10
CA VAL A 349 1.77 -8.04 14.52
C VAL A 349 1.39 -9.49 14.20
N ILE A 350 0.16 -9.92 14.50
CA ILE A 350 -0.28 -11.31 14.24
C ILE A 350 -0.34 -11.59 12.74
N ILE A 351 -0.83 -10.65 11.92
CA ILE A 351 -0.88 -10.79 10.46
C ILE A 351 0.53 -10.90 9.90
N GLY A 352 1.46 -10.05 10.37
CA GLY A 352 2.86 -10.13 9.99
C GLY A 352 3.50 -11.47 10.30
N GLN A 353 3.29 -11.99 11.51
CA GLN A 353 3.78 -13.31 11.94
C GLN A 353 3.15 -14.45 11.15
N ALA A 354 1.85 -14.36 10.84
CA ALA A 354 1.16 -15.36 10.02
C ALA A 354 1.73 -15.37 8.59
N THR A 355 1.98 -14.18 8.01
CA THR A 355 2.61 -14.06 6.70
C THR A 355 4.01 -14.67 6.70
N GLU A 356 4.83 -14.35 7.70
CA GLU A 356 6.17 -14.94 7.86
C GLU A 356 6.10 -16.47 7.95
N TYR A 357 5.16 -17.02 8.73
CA TYR A 357 4.99 -18.46 8.86
C TYR A 357 4.68 -19.15 7.52
N TYR A 358 3.85 -18.54 6.67
CA TYR A 358 3.46 -19.16 5.39
C TYR A 358 4.44 -18.90 4.25
N THR A 359 5.28 -17.87 4.35
CA THR A 359 6.17 -17.45 3.25
C THR A 359 7.65 -17.73 3.49
N SER A 360 8.11 -17.77 4.75
CA SER A 360 9.53 -17.95 5.05
C SER A 360 9.99 -19.40 4.88
N GLN A 361 11.18 -19.58 4.33
CA GLN A 361 11.85 -20.88 4.19
C GLN A 361 12.14 -21.60 5.54
N SER A 362 12.11 -20.85 6.64
CA SER A 362 12.30 -21.40 7.99
C SER A 362 11.15 -22.32 8.44
N TYR A 363 10.00 -22.27 7.77
CA TYR A 363 8.79 -22.96 8.18
C TYR A 363 8.30 -24.00 7.15
N ARG A 364 7.58 -25.00 7.66
CA ARG A 364 7.09 -26.14 6.86
C ARG A 364 6.28 -25.80 5.61
N PRO A 365 5.41 -24.75 5.56
CA PRO A 365 4.63 -24.49 4.35
C PRO A 365 5.52 -24.28 3.12
N THR A 366 6.53 -23.43 3.23
CA THR A 366 7.49 -23.15 2.15
C THR A 366 8.39 -24.36 1.85
N GLN A 367 8.89 -25.02 2.90
CA GLN A 367 9.69 -26.25 2.75
C GLN A 367 8.98 -27.34 1.95
N ARG A 368 7.67 -27.53 2.17
CA ARG A 368 6.86 -28.48 1.41
C ARG A 368 6.67 -28.10 -0.06
N ILE A 369 6.72 -26.81 -0.39
CA ILE A 369 6.70 -26.37 -1.79
C ILE A 369 8.03 -26.72 -2.45
N ALA A 370 9.15 -26.47 -1.77
CA ALA A 370 10.47 -26.87 -2.24
C ALA A 370 10.61 -28.40 -2.39
N GLU A 371 10.11 -29.20 -1.42
CA GLU A 371 10.06 -30.67 -1.53
C GLU A 371 9.25 -31.13 -2.76
N ALA A 372 8.16 -30.44 -3.11
CA ALA A 372 7.32 -30.80 -4.26
C ALA A 372 8.06 -30.64 -5.61
N SER A 373 9.16 -29.88 -5.66
CA SER A 373 9.97 -29.71 -6.86
C SER A 373 10.60 -31.01 -7.36
N GLN A 374 10.78 -32.00 -6.47
CA GLN A 374 11.29 -33.32 -6.83
C GLN A 374 10.35 -34.08 -7.79
N THR A 375 9.07 -33.74 -7.80
CA THR A 375 8.08 -34.33 -8.71
C THR A 375 7.77 -33.44 -9.92
N GLY A 376 8.26 -32.21 -9.94
CA GLY A 376 8.19 -31.29 -11.09
C GLY A 376 7.43 -30.01 -10.84
N ALA A 377 7.38 -29.14 -11.84
CA ALA A 377 6.81 -27.80 -11.75
C ALA A 377 5.29 -27.80 -11.42
N ALA A 378 4.52 -28.74 -11.97
CA ALA A 378 3.09 -28.82 -11.73
C ALA A 378 2.74 -29.02 -10.25
N THR A 379 3.49 -29.84 -9.54
CA THR A 379 3.31 -30.08 -8.10
C THR A 379 3.74 -28.90 -7.26
N VAL A 380 4.78 -28.16 -7.67
CA VAL A 380 5.18 -26.88 -7.07
C VAL A 380 4.03 -25.87 -7.16
N LEU A 381 3.43 -25.73 -8.34
CA LEU A 381 2.29 -24.81 -8.55
C LEU A 381 1.09 -25.19 -7.70
N ILE A 382 0.65 -26.46 -7.73
CA ILE A 382 -0.49 -26.93 -6.95
C ILE A 382 -0.25 -26.70 -5.44
N LYS A 383 0.97 -26.99 -4.98
CA LYS A 383 1.32 -26.86 -3.55
C LYS A 383 1.33 -25.41 -3.10
N GLY A 384 1.88 -24.50 -3.91
CA GLY A 384 1.89 -23.06 -3.60
C GLY A 384 0.49 -22.45 -3.61
N LEU A 385 -0.36 -22.77 -4.60
CA LEU A 385 -1.77 -22.37 -4.61
C LEU A 385 -2.50 -22.83 -3.35
N GLY A 386 -2.36 -24.11 -2.99
CA GLY A 386 -2.99 -24.65 -1.78
C GLY A 386 -2.47 -23.98 -0.49
N THR A 387 -1.17 -23.71 -0.40
CA THR A 387 -0.57 -22.99 0.74
C THR A 387 -1.11 -21.57 0.84
N GLY A 388 -1.15 -20.84 -0.28
CA GLY A 388 -1.71 -19.49 -0.33
C GLY A 388 -3.19 -19.44 0.08
N MET A 389 -4.02 -20.37 -0.40
CA MET A 389 -5.43 -20.45 0.01
C MET A 389 -5.58 -20.68 1.52
N ILE A 390 -4.82 -21.61 2.10
CA ILE A 390 -4.86 -21.90 3.55
C ILE A 390 -4.37 -20.69 4.35
N SER A 391 -3.39 -19.93 3.84
CA SER A 391 -2.81 -18.79 4.53
C SER A 391 -3.79 -17.65 4.78
N THR A 392 -4.91 -17.59 4.06
CA THR A 392 -5.95 -16.57 4.26
C THR A 392 -6.68 -16.70 5.60
N CYS A 393 -6.69 -17.89 6.17
CA CYS A 393 -7.48 -18.21 7.38
C CYS A 393 -7.12 -17.30 8.57
N ILE A 394 -5.83 -17.18 8.92
CA ILE A 394 -5.40 -16.41 10.08
C ILE A 394 -5.66 -14.91 9.88
N PRO A 395 -5.23 -14.25 8.79
CA PRO A 395 -5.49 -12.83 8.58
C PRO A 395 -6.98 -12.47 8.58
N VAL A 396 -7.82 -13.29 7.95
CA VAL A 396 -9.28 -13.05 7.91
C VAL A 396 -9.89 -13.14 9.30
N LEU A 397 -9.55 -14.16 10.08
CA LEU A 397 -10.04 -14.30 11.45
C LEU A 397 -9.52 -13.18 12.36
N VAL A 398 -8.26 -12.78 12.22
CA VAL A 398 -7.68 -11.67 13.00
C VAL A 398 -8.39 -10.36 12.71
N ILE A 399 -8.65 -10.04 11.44
CA ILE A 399 -9.40 -8.82 11.08
C ILE A 399 -10.84 -8.90 11.59
N ALA A 400 -11.53 -10.03 11.47
CA ALA A 400 -12.88 -10.20 11.98
C ALA A 400 -12.94 -9.98 13.50
N VAL A 401 -11.99 -10.55 14.25
CA VAL A 401 -11.87 -10.33 15.70
C VAL A 401 -11.50 -8.89 16.02
N ALA A 402 -10.59 -8.28 15.25
CA ALA A 402 -10.21 -6.88 15.45
C ALA A 402 -11.40 -5.91 15.25
N ILE A 403 -12.22 -6.14 14.24
CA ILE A 403 -13.45 -5.38 14.00
C ILE A 403 -14.39 -5.52 15.20
N MET A 404 -14.64 -6.74 15.65
CA MET A 404 -15.55 -7.01 16.79
C MET A 404 -15.05 -6.37 18.09
N LEU A 405 -13.77 -6.55 18.41
CA LEU A 405 -13.17 -6.01 19.63
C LEU A 405 -13.11 -4.48 19.61
N SER A 406 -12.74 -3.88 18.49
CA SER A 406 -12.67 -2.42 18.38
C SER A 406 -14.05 -1.78 18.51
N TYR A 407 -15.07 -2.40 17.91
CA TYR A 407 -16.47 -1.98 18.07
C TYR A 407 -16.93 -2.08 19.54
N LEU A 408 -16.67 -3.22 20.19
CA LEU A 408 -17.00 -3.49 21.59
C LEU A 408 -16.34 -2.48 22.53
N PHE A 409 -15.04 -2.25 22.37
CA PHE A 409 -14.28 -1.36 23.24
C PHE A 409 -14.71 0.11 23.08
N ALA A 410 -14.94 0.56 21.85
CA ALA A 410 -15.41 1.92 21.59
C ALA A 410 -16.79 2.20 22.22
N ASN A 411 -17.60 1.18 22.38
CA ASN A 411 -18.92 1.26 23.04
C ASN A 411 -18.89 0.93 24.55
N GLY A 412 -17.75 1.11 25.22
CA GLY A 412 -17.64 0.90 26.66
C GLY A 412 -17.80 -0.56 27.07
N PHE A 413 -17.26 -1.48 26.28
CA PHE A 413 -17.33 -2.94 26.48
C PHE A 413 -18.74 -3.52 26.31
N ASN A 414 -19.58 -2.87 25.50
CA ASN A 414 -20.94 -3.31 25.21
C ASN A 414 -21.15 -3.49 23.70
N LEU A 415 -21.82 -4.57 23.29
CA LEU A 415 -22.26 -4.82 21.91
C LEU A 415 -23.65 -4.20 21.68
N ASP A 416 -23.77 -2.92 21.90
CA ASP A 416 -25.00 -2.19 21.64
C ASP A 416 -25.10 -1.86 20.14
N MET A 417 -26.28 -2.03 19.56
CA MET A 417 -26.57 -1.77 18.15
C MET A 417 -27.53 -0.57 17.97
N ARG A 418 -27.68 0.27 19.00
CA ARG A 418 -28.41 1.54 18.86
C ARG A 418 -27.66 2.50 17.94
N ALA A 419 -28.36 3.48 17.42
CA ALA A 419 -27.85 4.40 16.40
C ALA A 419 -26.56 5.13 16.80
N ASP A 420 -26.49 5.62 18.03
CA ASP A 420 -25.32 6.28 18.61
C ASP A 420 -24.15 5.30 18.83
N ALA A 421 -24.44 4.08 19.27
CA ALA A 421 -23.46 3.03 19.46
C ALA A 421 -22.83 2.54 18.12
N ILE A 422 -23.63 2.47 17.05
CA ILE A 422 -23.09 2.09 15.72
C ILE A 422 -22.06 3.11 15.26
N ALA A 423 -22.35 4.40 15.33
CA ALA A 423 -21.41 5.45 14.90
C ALA A 423 -20.12 5.45 15.74
N THR A 424 -20.24 5.31 17.07
CA THR A 424 -19.10 5.22 17.99
C THR A 424 -18.28 3.95 17.75
N GLY A 425 -18.94 2.81 17.50
CA GLY A 425 -18.29 1.54 17.21
C GLY A 425 -17.48 1.59 15.91
N LEU A 426 -18.04 2.19 14.85
CA LEU A 426 -17.34 2.38 13.57
C LEU A 426 -16.14 3.34 13.71
N TYR A 427 -16.29 4.40 14.53
CA TYR A 427 -15.17 5.25 14.91
C TYR A 427 -14.06 4.45 15.61
N GLY A 428 -14.41 3.52 16.51
CA GLY A 428 -13.44 2.62 17.15
C GLY A 428 -12.68 1.73 16.17
N ILE A 429 -13.36 1.23 15.13
CA ILE A 429 -12.70 0.46 14.06
C ILE A 429 -11.73 1.35 13.27
N GLY A 430 -12.11 2.58 12.97
CA GLY A 430 -11.22 3.57 12.36
C GLY A 430 -9.99 3.86 13.23
N ILE A 431 -10.18 4.05 14.54
CA ILE A 431 -9.10 4.23 15.51
C ILE A 431 -8.14 3.01 15.52
N ALA A 432 -8.66 1.78 15.38
CA ALA A 432 -7.82 0.58 15.27
C ALA A 432 -6.98 0.59 13.98
N ALA A 433 -7.56 1.03 12.85
CA ALA A 433 -6.84 1.18 11.59
C ALA A 433 -5.70 2.21 11.71
N VAL A 434 -5.97 3.36 12.34
CA VAL A 434 -4.94 4.38 12.63
C VAL A 434 -3.87 3.84 13.58
N GLY A 435 -4.29 3.09 14.61
CA GLY A 435 -3.37 2.43 15.53
C GLY A 435 -2.41 1.50 14.80
N MET A 436 -2.92 0.64 13.93
CA MET A 436 -2.10 -0.25 13.11
C MET A 436 -1.11 0.55 12.24
N LEU A 437 -1.57 1.58 11.54
CA LEU A 437 -0.74 2.41 10.64
C LEU A 437 0.16 3.42 11.37
N SER A 438 0.01 3.61 12.67
CA SER A 438 0.87 4.52 13.44
C SER A 438 2.33 4.08 13.50
N THR A 439 2.62 2.79 13.24
CA THR A 439 3.98 2.25 13.11
C THR A 439 4.56 2.41 11.70
N LEU A 440 3.81 2.99 10.75
CA LEU A 440 4.17 2.98 9.33
C LEU A 440 5.56 3.56 9.05
N GLY A 441 6.01 4.55 9.80
CA GLY A 441 7.34 5.16 9.61
C GLY A 441 8.48 4.16 9.69
N ILE A 442 8.43 3.21 10.63
CA ILE A 442 9.42 2.14 10.76
C ILE A 442 9.06 0.90 9.92
N THR A 443 7.79 0.55 9.82
CA THR A 443 7.36 -0.62 9.04
C THR A 443 7.72 -0.44 7.56
N LEU A 444 7.48 0.74 7.00
CA LEU A 444 7.87 1.04 5.63
C LEU A 444 9.41 1.14 5.46
N ALA A 445 10.13 1.49 6.51
CA ALA A 445 11.59 1.46 6.49
C ALA A 445 12.12 0.02 6.32
N THR A 446 11.51 -0.95 6.98
CA THR A 446 11.86 -2.38 6.85
C THR A 446 11.42 -2.97 5.50
N ASP A 447 10.37 -2.44 4.91
CA ASP A 447 9.83 -2.90 3.64
C ASP A 447 10.66 -2.33 2.46
N ALA A 448 10.91 -1.03 2.43
CA ALA A 448 11.74 -0.37 1.42
C ALA A 448 13.23 -0.78 1.46
N TYR A 449 13.68 -1.38 2.55
CA TYR A 449 15.00 -1.98 2.67
C TYR A 449 15.23 -3.12 1.67
N GLY A 450 14.21 -3.97 1.43
CA GLY A 450 14.31 -5.14 0.55
C GLY A 450 14.81 -4.80 -0.85
N PRO A 451 14.10 -3.99 -1.64
CA PRO A 451 14.53 -3.60 -2.98
C PRO A 451 15.89 -2.90 -3.03
N ILE A 452 16.29 -2.18 -1.98
CA ILE A 452 17.62 -1.56 -1.90
C ILE A 452 18.69 -2.63 -1.74
N ALA A 453 18.42 -3.67 -0.93
CA ALA A 453 19.36 -4.77 -0.70
C ALA A 453 19.51 -5.66 -1.93
N ASP A 454 18.39 -5.97 -2.60
CA ASP A 454 18.33 -6.73 -3.85
C ASP A 454 19.15 -6.04 -4.96
N ASN A 455 18.85 -4.79 -5.24
CA ASN A 455 19.63 -3.98 -6.19
C ASN A 455 21.11 -3.80 -5.80
N ALA A 456 21.45 -3.90 -4.51
CA ALA A 456 22.86 -3.93 -4.09
C ALA A 456 23.52 -5.26 -4.44
N GLY A 457 22.80 -6.37 -4.38
CA GLY A 457 23.20 -7.68 -4.87
C GLY A 457 23.48 -7.65 -6.38
N GLY A 458 22.54 -7.14 -7.17
CA GLY A 458 22.70 -6.96 -8.61
C GLY A 458 23.90 -6.08 -8.99
N ASN A 459 24.08 -4.95 -8.28
CA ASN A 459 25.26 -4.10 -8.49
C ASN A 459 26.57 -4.82 -8.13
N ALA A 460 26.60 -5.63 -7.06
CA ALA A 460 27.78 -6.38 -6.65
C ALA A 460 28.17 -7.44 -7.68
N GLU A 461 27.19 -8.19 -8.22
CA GLU A 461 27.38 -9.20 -9.25
C GLU A 461 27.87 -8.59 -10.55
N MET A 462 27.12 -7.63 -11.10
CA MET A 462 27.47 -6.95 -12.36
C MET A 462 28.82 -6.22 -12.32
N SER A 463 29.29 -5.84 -11.11
CA SER A 463 30.59 -5.17 -10.92
C SER A 463 31.72 -6.13 -10.61
N GLY A 464 31.46 -7.43 -10.47
CA GLY A 464 32.47 -8.44 -10.19
C GLY A 464 33.17 -8.25 -8.85
N LEU A 465 32.43 -7.92 -7.76
CA LEU A 465 33.04 -7.62 -6.44
C LEU A 465 33.54 -8.87 -5.70
N GLY A 466 33.30 -10.06 -6.22
CA GLY A 466 33.76 -11.33 -5.67
C GLY A 466 32.75 -11.98 -4.70
N GLU A 467 32.92 -13.28 -4.48
CA GLU A 467 31.97 -14.15 -3.77
C GLU A 467 31.68 -13.70 -2.32
N GLU A 468 32.68 -13.18 -1.60
CA GLU A 468 32.49 -12.74 -0.22
C GLU A 468 31.51 -11.56 -0.12
N VAL A 469 31.59 -10.61 -1.03
CA VAL A 469 30.68 -9.46 -1.08
C VAL A 469 29.29 -9.91 -1.52
N ARG A 470 29.23 -10.76 -2.56
CA ARG A 470 27.97 -11.34 -3.04
C ARG A 470 27.26 -12.11 -1.91
N HIS A 471 27.96 -12.95 -1.17
CA HIS A 471 27.37 -13.66 -0.03
C HIS A 471 26.79 -12.71 1.03
N ARG A 472 27.44 -11.56 1.29
CA ARG A 472 26.92 -10.55 2.23
C ARG A 472 25.68 -9.84 1.67
N THR A 473 25.68 -9.49 0.38
CA THR A 473 24.51 -8.86 -0.26
C THR A 473 23.34 -9.83 -0.39
N ASP A 474 23.58 -11.13 -0.69
CA ASP A 474 22.56 -12.17 -0.70
C ASP A 474 21.91 -12.37 0.69
N ALA A 475 22.71 -12.29 1.76
CA ALA A 475 22.19 -12.34 3.13
C ALA A 475 21.31 -11.11 3.45
N LEU A 476 21.64 -9.94 2.93
CA LEU A 476 20.82 -8.74 3.06
C LEU A 476 19.54 -8.86 2.23
N ASP A 477 19.62 -9.39 1.03
CA ASP A 477 18.46 -9.61 0.14
C ASP A 477 17.49 -10.64 0.74
N ALA A 478 17.97 -11.78 1.21
CA ALA A 478 17.14 -12.80 1.86
C ALA A 478 16.40 -12.26 3.11
N LEU A 479 17.04 -11.35 3.88
CA LEU A 479 16.39 -10.62 4.95
C LEU A 479 15.30 -9.69 4.39
N GLY A 480 15.59 -8.98 3.29
CA GLY A 480 14.70 -8.06 2.59
C GLY A 480 13.41 -8.75 2.11
N ASN A 481 13.54 -9.92 1.51
CA ASN A 481 12.38 -10.69 1.02
C ASN A 481 11.44 -11.13 2.16
N THR A 482 12.00 -11.54 3.30
CA THR A 482 11.20 -11.90 4.47
C THR A 482 10.47 -10.68 5.05
N THR A 483 11.14 -9.54 5.16
CA THR A 483 10.54 -8.31 5.68
C THR A 483 9.52 -7.70 4.72
N ALA A 484 9.77 -7.74 3.42
CA ALA A 484 8.83 -7.28 2.39
C ALA A 484 7.54 -8.11 2.38
N ALA A 485 7.61 -9.44 2.54
CA ALA A 485 6.42 -10.28 2.68
C ALA A 485 5.59 -9.89 3.92
N THR A 486 6.25 -9.66 5.06
CA THR A 486 5.60 -9.21 6.30
C THR A 486 4.96 -7.83 6.13
N GLY A 487 5.65 -6.89 5.48
CA GLY A 487 5.15 -5.55 5.17
C GLY A 487 3.91 -5.57 4.26
N LYS A 488 3.90 -6.43 3.24
CA LYS A 488 2.72 -6.65 2.38
C LYS A 488 1.53 -7.18 3.19
N GLY A 489 1.74 -8.16 4.08
CA GLY A 489 0.69 -8.65 4.98
C GLY A 489 0.11 -7.54 5.88
N PHE A 490 0.97 -6.70 6.45
CA PHE A 490 0.57 -5.52 7.22
C PHE A 490 -0.24 -4.53 6.38
N ALA A 491 0.21 -4.20 5.16
CA ALA A 491 -0.48 -3.29 4.25
C ALA A 491 -1.87 -3.81 3.88
N ILE A 492 -2.02 -5.11 3.61
CA ILE A 492 -3.29 -5.76 3.29
C ILE A 492 -4.25 -5.71 4.49
N GLY A 493 -3.77 -6.02 5.70
CA GLY A 493 -4.58 -5.98 6.92
C GLY A 493 -5.04 -4.57 7.27
N SER A 494 -4.16 -3.57 7.19
CA SER A 494 -4.52 -2.17 7.43
C SER A 494 -5.52 -1.64 6.40
N ALA A 495 -5.40 -2.07 5.14
CA ALA A 495 -6.33 -1.70 4.08
C ALA A 495 -7.76 -2.23 4.36
N ALA A 496 -7.90 -3.42 4.94
CA ALA A 496 -9.21 -3.97 5.28
C ALA A 496 -9.93 -3.15 6.35
N LEU A 497 -9.24 -2.76 7.43
CA LEU A 497 -9.81 -1.89 8.48
C LEU A 497 -10.12 -0.48 7.93
N THR A 498 -9.22 0.08 7.12
CA THR A 498 -9.41 1.39 6.49
C THR A 498 -10.60 1.37 5.54
N ALA A 499 -10.75 0.33 4.71
CA ALA A 499 -11.85 0.22 3.76
C ALA A 499 -13.22 0.13 4.45
N LEU A 500 -13.30 -0.53 5.62
CA LEU A 500 -14.52 -0.54 6.42
C LEU A 500 -14.86 0.86 6.98
N ALA A 501 -13.86 1.60 7.45
CA ALA A 501 -14.05 2.99 7.87
C ALA A 501 -14.48 3.89 6.71
N LEU A 502 -13.93 3.69 5.50
CA LEU A 502 -14.33 4.41 4.29
C LEU A 502 -15.75 4.06 3.85
N LEU A 503 -16.15 2.79 3.96
CA LEU A 503 -17.53 2.36 3.66
C LEU A 503 -18.52 3.08 4.59
N ALA A 504 -18.20 3.20 5.87
CA ALA A 504 -19.01 3.96 6.81
C ALA A 504 -19.02 5.46 6.48
N SER A 505 -17.87 6.03 6.10
CA SER A 505 -17.75 7.44 5.68
C SER A 505 -18.52 7.75 4.39
N TYR A 506 -18.75 6.77 3.52
CA TYR A 506 -19.60 6.93 2.35
C TYR A 506 -21.04 7.31 2.74
N ILE A 507 -21.60 6.72 3.79
CA ILE A 507 -22.95 7.06 4.26
C ILE A 507 -22.99 8.52 4.74
N GLU A 508 -21.93 9.00 5.39
CA GLU A 508 -21.84 10.40 5.80
C GLU A 508 -21.78 11.38 4.62
N GLU A 509 -21.06 11.02 3.55
CA GLU A 509 -21.06 11.87 2.36
C GLU A 509 -22.41 11.82 1.61
N ILE A 510 -23.12 10.69 1.62
CA ILE A 510 -24.52 10.60 1.13
C ILE A 510 -25.43 11.56 1.92
N LYS A 511 -25.29 11.61 3.25
CA LYS A 511 -25.98 12.60 4.10
C LYS A 511 -25.72 14.01 3.62
N MET A 512 -24.46 14.38 3.44
CA MET A 512 -24.09 15.73 2.98
C MET A 512 -24.57 16.01 1.54
N ALA A 513 -24.60 15.01 0.67
CA ALA A 513 -25.13 15.14 -0.68
C ALA A 513 -26.66 15.39 -0.68
N MET A 514 -27.40 14.69 0.19
CA MET A 514 -28.85 14.93 0.37
C MET A 514 -29.13 16.31 0.98
N VAL A 515 -28.34 16.76 1.96
CA VAL A 515 -28.43 18.12 2.51
C VAL A 515 -28.26 19.17 1.41
N ARG A 516 -27.21 19.04 0.59
CA ARG A 516 -26.98 19.94 -0.57
C ARG A 516 -28.13 19.90 -1.59
N ALA A 517 -28.75 18.75 -1.78
CA ALA A 517 -29.91 18.61 -2.68
C ALA A 517 -31.18 19.27 -2.08
N MET A 518 -31.39 19.20 -0.76
CA MET A 518 -32.47 19.90 -0.08
C MET A 518 -32.32 21.42 -0.17
N GLU A 519 -31.13 21.96 -0.05
CA GLU A 519 -30.86 23.40 -0.25
C GLU A 519 -31.24 23.88 -1.65
N LYS A 520 -31.30 22.98 -2.63
CA LYS A 520 -31.79 23.25 -4.00
C LYS A 520 -33.29 23.00 -4.18
N GLY A 521 -34.01 22.68 -3.11
CA GLY A 521 -35.46 22.46 -3.13
C GLY A 521 -35.89 21.02 -3.39
N GLN A 522 -34.99 20.05 -3.40
CA GLN A 522 -35.36 18.63 -3.47
C GLN A 522 -35.92 18.17 -2.12
N THR A 523 -37.00 17.43 -2.13
CA THR A 523 -37.61 16.83 -0.92
C THR A 523 -37.44 15.32 -0.95
N PHE A 524 -37.08 14.74 0.18
CA PHE A 524 -36.97 13.30 0.32
C PHE A 524 -38.17 12.77 1.13
N ILE A 525 -38.75 11.68 0.66
CA ILE A 525 -39.91 11.05 1.27
C ILE A 525 -39.56 9.60 1.56
N ASP A 526 -39.80 9.15 2.80
CA ASP A 526 -39.58 7.78 3.20
C ASP A 526 -40.65 6.81 2.64
N MET A 527 -40.47 5.52 2.89
CA MET A 527 -41.43 4.50 2.45
C MET A 527 -42.81 4.59 3.11
N ALA A 528 -42.92 5.26 4.24
CA ALA A 528 -44.19 5.52 4.93
C ALA A 528 -44.89 6.78 4.43
N GLY A 529 -44.30 7.48 3.44
CA GLY A 529 -44.85 8.73 2.89
C GLY A 529 -44.55 9.95 3.77
N GLN A 530 -43.61 9.84 4.74
CA GLN A 530 -43.22 10.94 5.61
C GLN A 530 -41.98 11.65 5.04
N ALA A 531 -41.84 12.94 5.36
CA ALA A 531 -40.67 13.70 4.99
C ALA A 531 -39.42 13.16 5.71
N PHE A 532 -38.41 12.77 4.95
CA PHE A 532 -37.12 12.33 5.48
C PHE A 532 -36.18 13.54 5.58
N ASP A 533 -35.73 13.85 6.79
CA ASP A 533 -34.83 14.97 7.04
C ASP A 533 -33.37 14.46 7.24
N PRO A 534 -32.50 14.65 6.24
CA PRO A 534 -31.10 14.25 6.33
C PRO A 534 -30.31 14.93 7.46
N HIS A 535 -30.72 16.11 7.95
CA HIS A 535 -30.01 16.81 9.02
C HIS A 535 -30.06 16.07 10.35
N THR A 536 -31.22 15.48 10.65
CA THR A 536 -31.49 14.81 11.93
C THR A 536 -31.36 13.29 11.86
N ALA A 537 -31.36 12.73 10.65
CA ALA A 537 -31.31 11.29 10.42
C ALA A 537 -29.97 10.68 10.89
N THR A 538 -30.08 9.54 11.55
CA THR A 538 -28.96 8.72 11.99
C THR A 538 -28.51 7.73 10.90
N MET A 539 -27.36 7.09 11.07
CA MET A 539 -26.88 6.08 10.11
C MET A 539 -27.90 4.92 9.91
N PRO A 540 -28.51 4.33 10.93
CA PRO A 540 -29.60 3.36 10.72
C PRO A 540 -30.79 3.90 9.93
N ASP A 541 -31.15 5.17 10.09
CA ASP A 541 -32.26 5.79 9.34
C ASP A 541 -31.90 5.86 7.85
N PHE A 542 -30.67 6.19 7.49
CA PHE A 542 -30.18 6.14 6.10
C PHE A 542 -30.20 4.70 5.56
N MET A 543 -29.76 3.71 6.35
CA MET A 543 -29.79 2.32 5.95
C MET A 543 -31.22 1.82 5.74
N ALA A 544 -32.17 2.24 6.56
CA ALA A 544 -33.58 1.93 6.39
C ALA A 544 -34.16 2.64 5.16
N TYR A 545 -33.87 3.93 4.97
CA TYR A 545 -34.30 4.73 3.83
C TYR A 545 -33.91 4.12 2.49
N PHE A 546 -32.64 3.73 2.35
CA PHE A 546 -32.10 3.10 1.14
C PHE A 546 -32.31 1.58 1.09
N GLN A 547 -32.99 0.99 2.08
CA GLN A 547 -33.25 -0.44 2.18
C GLN A 547 -31.96 -1.30 2.10
N VAL A 548 -30.94 -0.91 2.82
CA VAL A 548 -29.64 -1.58 2.84
C VAL A 548 -29.75 -2.86 3.68
N ASN A 549 -30.20 -3.92 3.05
CA ASN A 549 -30.25 -5.26 3.65
C ASN A 549 -30.01 -6.32 2.56
N LEU A 550 -29.58 -7.52 2.97
CA LEU A 550 -29.23 -8.61 2.04
C LEU A 550 -30.43 -9.15 1.22
N MET A 551 -31.66 -8.87 1.62
CA MET A 551 -32.86 -9.26 0.84
C MET A 551 -33.14 -8.26 -0.29
N ASN A 552 -32.53 -7.09 -0.30
CA ASN A 552 -32.66 -6.14 -1.39
C ASN A 552 -31.79 -6.60 -2.57
N PRO A 553 -32.41 -6.87 -3.75
CA PRO A 553 -31.65 -7.31 -4.93
C PRO A 553 -30.54 -6.34 -5.35
N ARG A 554 -30.73 -5.02 -5.18
CA ARG A 554 -29.70 -4.02 -5.51
C ARG A 554 -28.44 -4.21 -4.68
N VAL A 555 -28.57 -4.50 -3.38
CA VAL A 555 -27.44 -4.80 -2.49
C VAL A 555 -26.76 -6.10 -2.93
N LEU A 556 -27.54 -7.15 -3.18
CA LEU A 556 -27.00 -8.45 -3.55
C LEU A 556 -26.26 -8.42 -4.90
N ILE A 557 -26.84 -7.73 -5.90
CA ILE A 557 -26.19 -7.50 -7.20
C ILE A 557 -24.88 -6.70 -6.99
N GLY A 558 -24.92 -5.66 -6.14
CA GLY A 558 -23.74 -4.91 -5.78
C GLY A 558 -22.63 -5.80 -5.21
N VAL A 559 -22.95 -6.69 -4.26
CA VAL A 559 -22.00 -7.66 -3.67
C VAL A 559 -21.36 -8.54 -4.76
N PHE A 560 -22.15 -9.08 -5.67
CA PHE A 560 -21.63 -9.91 -6.76
C PHE A 560 -20.73 -9.11 -7.72
N ILE A 561 -21.11 -7.88 -8.07
CA ILE A 561 -20.28 -7.01 -8.90
C ILE A 561 -18.96 -6.68 -8.18
N GLY A 562 -19.00 -6.38 -6.88
CA GLY A 562 -17.81 -6.11 -6.09
C GLY A 562 -16.85 -7.30 -6.01
N ALA A 563 -17.39 -8.49 -5.79
CA ALA A 563 -16.61 -9.74 -5.79
C ALA A 563 -16.00 -9.99 -7.18
N MET A 564 -16.81 -9.87 -8.23
CA MET A 564 -16.34 -10.00 -9.62
C MET A 564 -15.25 -8.98 -9.95
N ALA A 565 -15.38 -7.73 -9.50
CA ALA A 565 -14.42 -6.67 -9.80
C ALA A 565 -13.02 -7.00 -9.33
N ALA A 566 -12.88 -7.62 -8.14
CA ALA A 566 -11.58 -8.05 -7.62
C ALA A 566 -10.93 -9.12 -8.52
N PHE A 567 -11.68 -10.14 -8.94
CA PHE A 567 -11.19 -11.17 -9.85
C PHE A 567 -10.89 -10.63 -11.26
N LEU A 568 -11.78 -9.80 -11.80
CA LEU A 568 -11.58 -9.18 -13.12
C LEU A 568 -10.32 -8.31 -13.15
N PHE A 569 -10.11 -7.53 -12.09
CA PHE A 569 -8.91 -6.70 -11.95
C PHE A 569 -7.64 -7.57 -11.90
N CYS A 570 -7.63 -8.64 -11.12
CA CYS A 570 -6.49 -9.57 -11.09
C CYS A 570 -6.25 -10.23 -12.44
N GLY A 571 -7.29 -10.69 -13.12
CA GLY A 571 -7.17 -11.29 -14.44
C GLY A 571 -6.58 -10.33 -15.48
N LEU A 572 -6.99 -9.05 -15.44
CA LEU A 572 -6.47 -8.01 -16.32
C LEU A 572 -5.00 -7.69 -16.02
N THR A 573 -4.64 -7.54 -14.75
CA THR A 573 -3.25 -7.22 -14.34
C THR A 573 -2.30 -8.40 -14.60
N MET A 574 -2.72 -9.63 -14.34
CA MET A 574 -1.92 -10.81 -14.67
C MET A 574 -1.74 -10.96 -16.19
N GLY A 575 -2.81 -10.77 -16.97
CA GLY A 575 -2.71 -10.77 -18.43
C GLY A 575 -1.82 -9.66 -18.98
N ALA A 576 -1.81 -8.50 -18.33
CA ALA A 576 -0.95 -7.38 -18.66
C ALA A 576 0.54 -7.73 -18.42
N VAL A 577 0.86 -8.32 -17.26
CA VAL A 577 2.22 -8.80 -16.97
C VAL A 577 2.66 -9.85 -18.00
N ALA A 578 1.79 -10.82 -18.33
CA ALA A 578 2.13 -11.87 -19.29
C ALA A 578 2.47 -11.30 -20.69
N ARG A 579 1.68 -10.32 -21.19
CA ARG A 579 1.96 -9.67 -22.48
C ARG A 579 3.25 -8.85 -22.45
N ALA A 580 3.48 -8.11 -21.37
CA ALA A 580 4.70 -7.32 -21.21
C ALA A 580 5.94 -8.22 -21.08
N ALA A 581 5.84 -9.32 -20.33
CA ALA A 581 6.89 -10.33 -20.19
C ALA A 581 7.22 -11.02 -21.51
N GLN A 582 6.20 -11.34 -22.33
CA GLN A 582 6.43 -11.92 -23.65
C GLN A 582 7.28 -10.99 -24.51
N ALA A 583 6.97 -9.69 -24.55
CA ALA A 583 7.76 -8.72 -25.33
C ALA A 583 9.23 -8.63 -24.83
N MET A 584 9.44 -8.77 -23.51
CA MET A 584 10.77 -8.79 -22.94
C MET A 584 11.54 -10.07 -23.30
N VAL A 585 10.91 -11.22 -23.17
CA VAL A 585 11.48 -12.53 -23.55
C VAL A 585 11.93 -12.51 -25.02
N GLU A 586 11.08 -12.00 -25.91
CA GLU A 586 11.40 -11.88 -27.35
C GLU A 586 12.62 -10.97 -27.56
N GLU A 587 12.73 -9.86 -26.86
CA GLU A 587 13.87 -8.94 -26.96
C GLU A 587 15.17 -9.56 -26.42
N VAL A 588 15.13 -10.21 -25.26
CA VAL A 588 16.33 -10.87 -24.70
C VAL A 588 16.82 -11.97 -25.63
N ARG A 589 15.92 -12.80 -26.16
CA ARG A 589 16.27 -13.82 -27.17
C ARG A 589 16.86 -13.20 -28.45
N ARG A 590 16.27 -12.09 -28.93
CA ARG A 590 16.78 -11.36 -30.09
C ARG A 590 18.23 -10.91 -29.87
N GLN A 591 18.50 -10.31 -28.70
CA GLN A 591 19.85 -9.83 -28.40
C GLN A 591 20.86 -10.98 -28.30
N PHE A 592 20.54 -12.09 -27.66
CA PHE A 592 21.44 -13.24 -27.61
C PHE A 592 21.71 -13.86 -28.97
N ASN A 593 20.77 -13.81 -29.91
CA ASN A 593 20.94 -14.35 -31.24
C ASN A 593 21.65 -13.38 -32.21
N GLU A 594 21.37 -12.08 -32.15
CA GLU A 594 21.83 -11.09 -33.12
C GLU A 594 23.12 -10.40 -32.67
N ILE A 595 23.33 -10.14 -31.39
CA ILE A 595 24.54 -9.49 -30.88
C ILE A 595 25.58 -10.58 -30.54
N LYS A 596 26.43 -10.89 -31.48
CA LYS A 596 27.49 -11.89 -31.27
C LYS A 596 28.46 -11.43 -30.20
N GLY A 597 28.81 -12.32 -29.28
CA GLY A 597 29.79 -12.05 -28.22
C GLY A 597 29.20 -11.65 -26.88
N ILE A 598 27.87 -11.49 -26.73
CA ILE A 598 27.26 -11.22 -25.41
C ILE A 598 27.59 -12.38 -24.46
N LEU A 599 27.30 -13.62 -24.83
CA LEU A 599 27.52 -14.80 -23.96
C LEU A 599 29.00 -15.08 -23.67
N SER A 600 29.92 -14.57 -24.49
CA SER A 600 31.39 -14.69 -24.30
C SER A 600 32.02 -13.48 -23.61
N HIS A 601 31.26 -12.50 -23.16
CA HIS A 601 31.72 -11.20 -22.64
C HIS A 601 32.53 -10.33 -23.61
N GLU A 602 32.40 -10.56 -24.92
CA GLU A 602 33.06 -9.76 -25.95
C GLU A 602 32.23 -8.55 -26.39
N ALA A 603 30.92 -8.57 -26.13
CA ALA A 603 29.99 -7.49 -26.44
C ALA A 603 29.08 -7.20 -25.27
N GLU A 604 28.69 -5.93 -25.09
CA GLU A 604 27.72 -5.52 -24.08
C GLU A 604 26.29 -5.61 -24.63
N PRO A 605 25.30 -6.01 -23.79
CA PRO A 605 23.90 -5.97 -24.16
C PRO A 605 23.36 -4.54 -24.30
N ASP A 606 22.28 -4.38 -25.07
CA ASP A 606 21.50 -3.14 -25.11
C ASP A 606 20.47 -3.10 -23.97
N TYR A 607 20.93 -2.75 -22.76
CA TYR A 607 20.10 -2.60 -21.61
C TYR A 607 19.00 -1.53 -21.78
N GLY A 608 19.31 -0.46 -22.56
CA GLY A 608 18.38 0.65 -22.78
C GLY A 608 17.11 0.20 -23.50
N ARG A 609 17.23 -0.74 -24.42
CA ARG A 609 16.09 -1.29 -25.17
C ARG A 609 15.14 -2.07 -24.28
N CYS A 610 15.65 -2.86 -23.34
CA CYS A 610 14.83 -3.58 -22.37
C CYS A 610 14.06 -2.62 -21.44
N VAL A 611 14.72 -1.57 -20.95
CA VAL A 611 14.06 -0.50 -20.16
C VAL A 611 12.96 0.20 -20.96
N GLU A 612 13.18 0.48 -22.25
CA GLU A 612 12.17 1.11 -23.12
C GLU A 612 10.95 0.20 -23.30
N ILE A 613 11.16 -1.09 -23.58
CA ILE A 613 10.07 -2.07 -23.78
C ILE A 613 9.23 -2.21 -22.52
N SER A 614 9.85 -2.44 -21.34
CA SER A 614 9.12 -2.51 -20.08
C SER A 614 8.34 -1.22 -19.78
N THR A 615 8.96 -0.05 -20.01
CA THR A 615 8.27 1.24 -19.81
C THR A 615 7.05 1.37 -20.71
N ARG A 616 7.19 1.09 -22.00
CA ARG A 616 6.09 1.22 -22.97
C ARG A 616 4.95 0.24 -22.67
N SER A 617 5.29 -1.00 -22.38
CA SER A 617 4.30 -2.03 -22.03
C SER A 617 3.54 -1.68 -20.76
N ALA A 618 4.24 -1.29 -19.69
CA ALA A 618 3.62 -0.89 -18.43
C ALA A 618 2.66 0.29 -18.60
N GLN A 619 3.04 1.31 -19.39
CA GLN A 619 2.20 2.49 -19.64
C GLN A 619 0.91 2.14 -20.41
N ALA A 620 0.99 1.25 -21.38
CA ALA A 620 -0.17 0.83 -22.17
C ALA A 620 -1.13 -0.06 -21.33
N GLU A 621 -0.55 -1.01 -20.61
CA GLU A 621 -1.31 -2.05 -19.92
C GLU A 621 -1.95 -1.60 -18.59
N MET A 622 -1.43 -0.56 -17.92
CA MET A 622 -2.01 -0.07 -16.68
C MET A 622 -3.33 0.71 -16.86
N ILE A 623 -3.64 1.17 -18.09
CA ILE A 623 -4.79 2.06 -18.33
C ILE A 623 -6.11 1.34 -18.05
N VAL A 624 -6.29 0.14 -18.61
CA VAL A 624 -7.55 -0.60 -18.51
C VAL A 624 -7.91 -0.97 -17.08
N PRO A 625 -7.01 -1.61 -16.28
CA PRO A 625 -7.29 -1.88 -14.88
C PRO A 625 -7.55 -0.62 -14.07
N GLY A 626 -6.80 0.46 -14.31
CA GLY A 626 -6.96 1.73 -13.61
C GLY A 626 -8.30 2.40 -13.87
N LEU A 627 -8.74 2.48 -15.11
CA LEU A 627 -10.03 3.04 -15.48
C LEU A 627 -11.19 2.19 -14.98
N LEU A 628 -11.06 0.88 -14.98
CA LEU A 628 -12.08 -0.05 -14.48
C LEU A 628 -12.39 0.20 -13.00
N ALA A 629 -11.36 0.40 -12.18
CA ALA A 629 -11.50 0.69 -10.77
C ALA A 629 -12.30 1.99 -10.49
N ILE A 630 -12.22 2.96 -11.39
CA ILE A 630 -12.97 4.23 -11.31
C ILE A 630 -14.39 4.06 -11.91
N ALA A 631 -14.53 3.37 -13.02
CA ALA A 631 -15.79 3.28 -13.75
C ALA A 631 -16.84 2.42 -13.03
N ILE A 632 -16.43 1.30 -12.41
CA ILE A 632 -17.38 0.37 -11.76
C ILE A 632 -18.22 1.07 -10.68
N PRO A 633 -17.66 1.78 -9.69
CA PRO A 633 -18.46 2.45 -8.67
C PRO A 633 -19.41 3.49 -9.25
N ILE A 634 -18.98 4.23 -10.26
CA ILE A 634 -19.80 5.25 -10.93
C ILE A 634 -21.02 4.61 -11.58
N VAL A 635 -20.80 3.57 -12.40
CA VAL A 635 -21.87 2.86 -13.11
C VAL A 635 -22.85 2.21 -12.13
N VAL A 636 -22.32 1.55 -11.09
CA VAL A 636 -23.17 0.92 -10.07
C VAL A 636 -23.97 1.96 -9.29
N GLY A 637 -23.37 3.11 -8.94
CA GLY A 637 -24.06 4.21 -8.28
C GLY A 637 -25.22 4.78 -9.12
N MET A 638 -25.01 4.95 -10.42
CA MET A 638 -26.04 5.47 -11.33
C MET A 638 -27.17 4.45 -11.60
N LEU A 639 -26.87 3.15 -11.65
CA LEU A 639 -27.84 2.11 -11.99
C LEU A 639 -28.56 1.50 -10.78
N LEU A 640 -27.83 1.29 -9.67
CA LEU A 640 -28.32 0.59 -8.48
C LEU A 640 -28.47 1.50 -7.26
N GLY A 641 -28.02 2.76 -7.35
CA GLY A 641 -28.09 3.74 -6.27
C GLY A 641 -27.21 3.39 -5.07
N VAL A 642 -27.48 4.02 -3.93
CA VAL A 642 -26.73 3.89 -2.66
C VAL A 642 -26.68 2.44 -2.17
N ALA A 643 -27.80 1.72 -2.23
CA ALA A 643 -27.86 0.32 -1.81
C ALA A 643 -26.92 -0.58 -2.64
N GLY A 644 -26.85 -0.36 -3.95
CA GLY A 644 -25.94 -1.08 -4.85
C GLY A 644 -24.47 -0.78 -4.55
N ILE A 645 -24.12 0.48 -4.26
CA ILE A 645 -22.76 0.88 -3.89
C ILE A 645 -22.33 0.20 -2.57
N LEU A 646 -23.19 0.20 -1.55
CA LEU A 646 -22.85 -0.45 -0.28
C LEU A 646 -22.63 -1.96 -0.46
N GLY A 647 -23.43 -2.60 -1.31
CA GLY A 647 -23.20 -3.98 -1.73
C GLY A 647 -21.87 -4.16 -2.46
N LEU A 648 -21.56 -3.28 -3.43
CA LEU A 648 -20.30 -3.27 -4.19
C LEU A 648 -19.08 -3.18 -3.25
N LEU A 649 -19.10 -2.23 -2.34
CA LEU A 649 -17.99 -2.01 -1.40
C LEU A 649 -17.80 -3.19 -0.43
N ALA A 650 -18.90 -3.76 0.09
CA ALA A 650 -18.84 -4.95 0.93
C ALA A 650 -18.29 -6.17 0.17
N GLY A 651 -18.76 -6.41 -1.05
CA GLY A 651 -18.31 -7.53 -1.90
C GLY A 651 -16.85 -7.39 -2.31
N SER A 652 -16.44 -6.18 -2.71
CA SER A 652 -15.05 -5.92 -3.09
C SER A 652 -14.09 -6.01 -1.90
N LEU A 653 -14.50 -5.54 -0.71
CA LEU A 653 -13.71 -5.64 0.51
C LEU A 653 -13.48 -7.10 0.90
N ALA A 654 -14.54 -7.89 1.02
CA ALA A 654 -14.45 -9.28 1.44
C ALA A 654 -13.60 -10.13 0.48
N THR A 655 -13.88 -10.01 -0.82
CA THR A 655 -13.20 -10.79 -1.85
C THR A 655 -11.79 -10.26 -2.11
N GLY A 656 -11.63 -8.96 -2.25
CA GLY A 656 -10.34 -8.34 -2.54
C GLY A 656 -9.34 -8.53 -1.42
N PHE A 657 -9.75 -8.39 -0.15
CA PHE A 657 -8.89 -8.66 1.00
C PHE A 657 -8.41 -10.13 1.02
N THR A 658 -9.33 -11.08 0.90
CA THR A 658 -9.00 -12.51 0.94
C THR A 658 -8.10 -12.89 -0.25
N LEU A 659 -8.41 -12.39 -1.45
CA LEU A 659 -7.63 -12.64 -2.65
C LEU A 659 -6.24 -12.01 -2.59
N ALA A 660 -6.11 -10.81 -2.02
CA ALA A 660 -4.81 -10.14 -1.83
C ALA A 660 -3.90 -10.94 -0.89
N VAL A 661 -4.42 -11.43 0.25
CA VAL A 661 -3.67 -12.30 1.17
C VAL A 661 -3.25 -13.60 0.47
N PHE A 662 -4.17 -14.24 -0.23
CA PHE A 662 -3.88 -15.46 -1.00
C PHE A 662 -2.73 -15.25 -1.98
N MET A 663 -2.83 -14.20 -2.81
CA MET A 663 -1.86 -13.95 -3.87
C MET A 663 -0.48 -13.56 -3.30
N ALA A 664 -0.44 -12.65 -2.33
CA ALA A 664 0.80 -12.22 -1.71
C ALA A 664 1.54 -13.38 -1.03
N ASN A 665 0.83 -14.23 -0.28
CA ASN A 665 1.42 -15.34 0.44
C ASN A 665 1.80 -16.50 -0.48
N ALA A 666 1.01 -16.81 -1.50
CA ALA A 666 1.37 -17.84 -2.50
C ALA A 666 2.65 -17.46 -3.25
N GLY A 667 2.71 -16.22 -3.76
CA GLY A 667 3.87 -15.70 -4.47
C GLY A 667 5.13 -15.68 -3.60
N GLY A 668 5.03 -15.15 -2.37
CA GLY A 668 6.16 -15.13 -1.44
C GLY A 668 6.64 -16.52 -1.02
N ALA A 669 5.73 -17.49 -0.92
CA ALA A 669 6.10 -18.86 -0.60
C ALA A 669 6.84 -19.58 -1.76
N TRP A 670 6.44 -19.32 -3.02
CA TRP A 670 7.15 -19.85 -4.20
C TRP A 670 8.56 -19.27 -4.32
N ASP A 671 8.71 -17.97 -4.16
CA ASP A 671 9.99 -17.27 -4.22
C ASP A 671 10.97 -17.84 -3.17
N ASN A 672 10.55 -17.89 -1.91
CA ASN A 672 11.38 -18.44 -0.84
C ASN A 672 11.62 -19.97 -0.97
N ALA A 673 10.74 -20.70 -1.65
CA ALA A 673 11.00 -22.11 -1.99
C ALA A 673 12.09 -22.23 -3.08
N LYS A 674 12.13 -21.31 -4.06
CA LYS A 674 13.22 -21.20 -5.05
C LYS A 674 14.56 -20.91 -4.34
N LYS A 675 14.59 -19.88 -3.49
CA LYS A 675 15.81 -19.51 -2.72
C LYS A 675 16.32 -20.66 -1.84
N MET A 676 15.44 -21.41 -1.21
CA MET A 676 15.81 -22.61 -0.45
C MET A 676 16.53 -23.66 -1.32
N VAL A 677 16.08 -23.87 -2.57
CA VAL A 677 16.76 -24.79 -3.49
C VAL A 677 18.11 -24.18 -3.93
N GLU A 678 18.18 -22.90 -4.19
CA GLU A 678 19.42 -22.18 -4.57
C GLU A 678 20.50 -22.25 -3.49
N GLU A 679 20.12 -22.30 -2.21
CA GLU A 679 21.04 -22.51 -1.06
C GLU A 679 21.62 -23.93 -0.96
N GLY A 680 21.31 -24.82 -1.92
CA GLY A 680 21.88 -26.18 -2.02
C GLY A 680 20.94 -27.31 -1.65
N HIS A 681 19.68 -27.03 -1.24
CA HIS A 681 18.70 -28.05 -1.01
C HIS A 681 18.23 -28.70 -2.34
N PHE A 682 17.88 -29.98 -2.31
CA PHE A 682 17.30 -30.74 -3.46
C PHE A 682 18.15 -30.65 -4.77
N GLY A 683 19.45 -30.47 -4.66
CA GLY A 683 20.37 -30.47 -5.79
C GLY A 683 20.94 -29.08 -6.16
N GLY A 684 20.47 -28.01 -5.54
CA GLY A 684 21.02 -26.66 -5.71
C GLY A 684 20.72 -26.02 -7.07
N LYS A 685 21.41 -24.89 -7.33
CA LYS A 685 21.28 -24.13 -8.58
C LYS A 685 21.53 -25.00 -9.82
N GLY A 686 20.77 -24.80 -10.89
CA GLY A 686 20.87 -25.56 -12.15
C GLY A 686 20.22 -26.95 -12.14
N SER A 687 19.80 -27.47 -10.97
CA SER A 687 19.14 -28.76 -10.87
C SER A 687 17.73 -28.76 -11.49
N PRO A 688 17.15 -29.94 -11.81
CA PRO A 688 15.74 -30.02 -12.23
C PRO A 688 14.78 -29.47 -11.19
N CYS A 689 15.09 -29.59 -9.90
CA CYS A 689 14.31 -29.01 -8.81
C CYS A 689 14.38 -27.48 -8.82
N HIS A 690 15.55 -26.90 -9.08
CA HIS A 690 15.70 -25.45 -9.25
C HIS A 690 14.85 -24.94 -10.42
N LYS A 691 14.92 -25.56 -11.59
CA LYS A 691 14.10 -25.18 -12.75
C LYS A 691 12.59 -25.28 -12.45
N ALA A 692 12.17 -26.28 -11.69
CA ALA A 692 10.77 -26.42 -11.28
C ALA A 692 10.33 -25.33 -10.31
N THR A 693 11.18 -24.90 -9.37
CA THR A 693 10.88 -23.81 -8.44
C THR A 693 10.93 -22.45 -9.10
N VAL A 694 11.82 -22.21 -10.09
CA VAL A 694 11.82 -20.99 -10.93
C VAL A 694 10.49 -20.82 -11.66
N VAL A 695 9.91 -21.90 -12.22
CA VAL A 695 8.57 -21.84 -12.82
C VAL A 695 7.50 -21.43 -11.79
N GLY A 696 7.60 -21.94 -10.56
CA GLY A 696 6.70 -21.56 -9.48
C GLY A 696 6.81 -20.07 -9.12
N ASP A 697 8.03 -19.57 -9.00
CA ASP A 697 8.32 -18.18 -8.71
C ASP A 697 7.83 -17.24 -9.83
N THR A 698 8.13 -17.57 -11.09
CA THR A 698 7.65 -16.81 -12.26
C THR A 698 6.11 -16.67 -12.29
N VAL A 699 5.36 -17.70 -11.85
CA VAL A 699 3.89 -17.62 -11.70
C VAL A 699 3.52 -16.79 -10.47
N GLY A 700 4.31 -16.86 -9.41
CA GLY A 700 4.12 -16.17 -8.14
C GLY A 700 4.39 -14.67 -8.22
N ASP A 701 5.28 -14.24 -9.09
CA ASP A 701 5.70 -12.85 -9.23
C ASP A 701 4.54 -11.88 -9.53
N PRO A 702 3.70 -12.11 -10.56
CA PRO A 702 2.52 -11.27 -10.76
C PRO A 702 1.57 -11.29 -9.56
N PHE A 703 1.53 -12.38 -8.79
CA PHE A 703 0.69 -12.50 -7.60
C PHE A 703 1.18 -11.61 -6.48
N LYS A 704 2.47 -11.71 -6.11
CA LYS A 704 3.02 -11.03 -4.92
C LYS A 704 3.33 -9.56 -5.15
N ASP A 705 3.67 -9.15 -6.38
CA ASP A 705 4.24 -7.82 -6.65
C ASP A 705 3.36 -6.93 -7.54
N THR A 706 2.38 -7.49 -8.27
CA THR A 706 1.47 -6.72 -9.12
C THR A 706 0.02 -6.82 -8.65
N SER A 707 -0.62 -7.95 -8.83
CA SER A 707 -2.07 -8.10 -8.61
C SER A 707 -2.45 -8.07 -7.13
N GLY A 708 -1.76 -8.84 -6.28
CA GLY A 708 -2.04 -8.90 -4.84
C GLY A 708 -2.00 -7.54 -4.15
N PRO A 709 -0.87 -6.81 -4.18
CA PRO A 709 -0.78 -5.48 -3.58
C PRO A 709 -1.72 -4.45 -4.20
N SER A 710 -2.01 -4.53 -5.51
CA SER A 710 -2.91 -3.60 -6.18
C SER A 710 -4.37 -3.76 -5.76
N LEU A 711 -4.78 -4.94 -5.27
CA LEU A 711 -6.11 -5.15 -4.71
C LEU A 711 -6.38 -4.29 -3.48
N ASN A 712 -5.38 -4.02 -2.65
CA ASN A 712 -5.52 -3.13 -1.50
C ASN A 712 -5.95 -1.74 -1.93
N ILE A 713 -5.33 -1.26 -3.01
CA ILE A 713 -5.63 0.07 -3.56
C ILE A 713 -6.98 0.04 -4.25
N LEU A 714 -7.30 -1.03 -5.00
CA LEU A 714 -8.59 -1.19 -5.67
C LEU A 714 -9.75 -1.02 -4.69
N ILE A 715 -9.72 -1.74 -3.55
CA ILE A 715 -10.78 -1.70 -2.54
C ILE A 715 -10.97 -0.27 -2.00
N LYS A 716 -9.89 0.42 -1.67
CA LYS A 716 -9.91 1.78 -1.15
C LYS A 716 -10.31 2.79 -2.22
N LEU A 717 -9.78 2.66 -3.45
CA LEU A 717 -10.13 3.55 -4.55
C LEU A 717 -11.61 3.46 -4.91
N MET A 718 -12.20 2.26 -4.96
CA MET A 718 -13.65 2.13 -5.21
C MET A 718 -14.46 2.81 -4.11
N SER A 719 -14.03 2.75 -2.86
CA SER A 719 -14.68 3.47 -1.75
C SER A 719 -14.53 4.99 -1.92
N MET A 720 -13.33 5.48 -2.25
CA MET A 720 -13.06 6.90 -2.45
C MET A 720 -13.81 7.47 -3.66
N VAL A 721 -13.88 6.73 -4.77
CA VAL A 721 -14.68 7.12 -5.94
C VAL A 721 -16.15 7.20 -5.56
N SER A 722 -16.68 6.23 -4.80
CA SER A 722 -18.07 6.25 -4.34
C SER A 722 -18.35 7.47 -3.46
N ILE A 723 -17.44 7.83 -2.55
CA ILE A 723 -17.54 9.02 -1.69
C ILE A 723 -17.58 10.29 -2.55
N VAL A 724 -16.64 10.46 -3.47
CA VAL A 724 -16.56 11.65 -4.32
C VAL A 724 -17.78 11.74 -5.26
N MET A 725 -18.31 10.60 -5.71
CA MET A 725 -19.46 10.55 -6.61
C MET A 725 -20.82 10.45 -5.89
N ALA A 726 -20.86 10.59 -4.58
CA ALA A 726 -22.11 10.52 -3.79
C ALA A 726 -23.15 11.53 -4.28
N GLY A 727 -22.77 12.75 -4.60
CA GLY A 727 -23.65 13.76 -5.17
C GLY A 727 -24.27 13.37 -6.51
N LEU A 728 -23.50 12.70 -7.37
CA LEU A 728 -23.98 12.17 -8.64
C LEU A 728 -24.98 11.03 -8.38
N THR A 729 -24.66 10.11 -7.47
CA THR A 729 -25.55 9.00 -7.09
C THR A 729 -26.90 9.53 -6.60
N ILE A 730 -26.94 10.58 -5.76
CA ILE A 730 -28.18 11.20 -5.28
C ILE A 730 -28.93 11.93 -6.41
N ALA A 731 -28.22 12.55 -7.35
CA ALA A 731 -28.86 13.24 -8.47
C ALA A 731 -29.57 12.30 -9.47
N PHE A 732 -29.24 11.02 -9.47
CA PHE A 732 -29.88 9.96 -10.29
C PHE A 732 -30.95 9.15 -9.52
N LEU A 733 -31.19 9.43 -8.26
CA LEU A 733 -32.30 8.89 -7.46
C LEU A 733 -33.59 9.66 -7.73
#